data_4187a57aa550d803d2060d583072b5ee
#
_entry.id   4187a57aa550d803d2060d583072b5ee
#
_cell.length_a   1.000
_cell.length_b   1.000
_cell.length_c   1.000
_cell.angle_alpha   90.00
_cell.angle_beta   90.00
_cell.angle_gamma   90.00
#
_symmetry.space_group_name_H-M   'P 1'
#
loop_
_entity.id
_entity.type
_entity.pdbx_description
1 polymer ?
#
loop_
_entity_poly.entity_id
_entity_poly.type
_entity_poly.pdbx_seq_one_letter_code
_entity_poly.pdbx_strand_id
1 'polypeptide(L)'
;MEQYNVTGMSCAACQTRVEKAVSKVPGVTSCAVSLLTNSMGVEGTASPAEIIAAVENAGYGASKKGEKGSTSQSASAAEYEEMLKDKETPVMKRRLVSSVLLLIPLMYFSMGHMMWGWPLPKFFEGNHIAMGLVQLLLTIAVMIINQKFFISGFKSLWHKAPNMDTLVALGSTASFVYSVYALFAMTGAQVQGDMDAVMSYMHEFYFESAAMILTLITVGKMLESISKGKTTDALKSLMKLAPKTAVLLRDGKEVEVGIDQVKKGDLFLVKPGENIPVDGIVVKGSSAVNEAALTGESIPVDKVEGDEVSAATINQSGVLTCEAVRVGEDTALSRIIQMVSDAAATKAPIARIADKVSGIFVPAVIAIAAVTFLVWILAGQSFGYALARAISVLVISCPCALGLATPVAIMVGNGMGARNGILFKTAASLEETGKTEIVVLDKTGTITKGEPRVTDILPAAGVPEERLLTLAYSLEKNSEHPLAGAVIAYAGEKQLRAEEVTEFQALPGNGLLGRSREGLLTGGSFAYISSKIPLSADTEEKVKQLAGEGKTPLLFGLDNQFLGMIAVADVVKEDSTEAVKELTDMGIRVIMLTGDNERTAKAVASRAGITEVIAGVLPDGKEQVVRSLKEEGRVAMAGDGINDAPALTRADVGIAIGAGTDVAIDAADVVLMKSSLKDIPAAVRLSRATLRNIHENLFWAFIYNIIGIPLAAGVWIPLFHWQLNPMFGAAAMSLSSFCVVTNALRLNLFKVYDSSHDRKQKSRTAEESIKNKNIKKEEGNEMKKTMKIEGMMCGHCEAAVKKALEAVDGVEIALVSHEKGSAEVTLTKEVADDVLKKAVEMGARLAVAKDGISVMAEPVQNAVPYTKTEIYPGFPTDMQSPLMAVLTKASGLSLI
;
A
#
# COMPACT_ATOMS: atom_id res chain seq x y z
N MET A 1 6.26 -8.76 10.03
CA MET A 1 6.96 -9.15 8.77
C MET A 1 8.47 -9.11 8.99
N GLU A 2 9.20 -10.22 8.85
CA GLU A 2 10.67 -10.24 8.92
C GLU A 2 11.28 -9.73 7.61
N GLN A 3 12.36 -8.95 7.70
CA GLN A 3 13.04 -8.40 6.52
C GLN A 3 14.41 -9.05 6.29
N TYR A 4 14.72 -9.31 5.01
CA TYR A 4 15.99 -9.89 4.55
C TYR A 4 16.57 -9.05 3.42
N ASN A 5 17.89 -8.93 3.36
CA ASN A 5 18.59 -8.40 2.20
C ASN A 5 18.81 -9.54 1.20
N VAL A 6 18.49 -9.33 -0.08
CA VAL A 6 18.66 -10.32 -1.15
C VAL A 6 19.62 -9.76 -2.19
N THR A 7 20.66 -10.53 -2.52
CA THR A 7 21.69 -10.12 -3.48
C THR A 7 21.67 -10.99 -4.73
N GLY A 8 22.09 -10.42 -5.88
CA GLY A 8 22.19 -11.15 -7.14
C GLY A 8 20.95 -11.08 -8.03
N MET A 9 19.90 -10.38 -7.62
CA MET A 9 18.72 -10.15 -8.45
C MET A 9 19.02 -9.06 -9.50
N SER A 10 18.63 -9.31 -10.77
CA SER A 10 18.84 -8.35 -11.88
C SER A 10 17.56 -7.97 -12.62
N CYS A 11 16.44 -8.67 -12.41
CA CYS A 11 15.18 -8.44 -13.11
C CYS A 11 13.98 -9.06 -12.37
N ALA A 12 12.76 -8.73 -12.82
CA ALA A 12 11.50 -9.22 -12.26
C ALA A 12 11.39 -10.77 -12.25
N ALA A 13 11.98 -11.45 -13.25
CA ALA A 13 12.00 -12.92 -13.25
C ALA A 13 12.82 -13.51 -12.10
N CYS A 14 13.95 -12.87 -11.72
CA CYS A 14 14.73 -13.21 -10.55
C CYS A 14 13.92 -13.08 -9.26
N GLN A 15 13.21 -11.96 -9.12
CA GLN A 15 12.34 -11.62 -8.02
C GLN A 15 11.24 -12.69 -7.82
N THR A 16 10.49 -13.01 -8.88
CA THR A 16 9.44 -14.05 -8.87
C THR A 16 9.99 -15.42 -8.48
N ARG A 17 11.24 -15.70 -8.86
CA ARG A 17 11.87 -16.97 -8.52
C ARG A 17 12.21 -17.08 -7.04
N VAL A 18 12.78 -16.02 -6.45
CA VAL A 18 13.05 -15.96 -5.01
C VAL A 18 11.76 -16.11 -4.23
N GLU A 19 10.69 -15.38 -4.62
CA GLU A 19 9.38 -15.52 -4.00
C GLU A 19 8.84 -16.94 -4.03
N LYS A 20 8.86 -17.59 -5.20
CA LYS A 20 8.41 -18.98 -5.33
C LYS A 20 9.24 -19.97 -4.52
N ALA A 21 10.53 -19.72 -4.35
CA ALA A 21 11.39 -20.57 -3.55
C ALA A 21 11.06 -20.45 -2.06
N VAL A 22 10.93 -19.22 -1.57
CA VAL A 22 10.65 -18.94 -0.16
C VAL A 22 9.20 -19.29 0.21
N SER A 23 8.23 -19.02 -0.67
CA SER A 23 6.82 -19.40 -0.42
C SER A 23 6.57 -20.92 -0.35
N LYS A 24 7.56 -21.76 -0.72
CA LYS A 24 7.49 -23.21 -0.56
C LYS A 24 8.06 -23.71 0.77
N VAL A 25 8.69 -22.83 1.54
CA VAL A 25 9.24 -23.19 2.85
C VAL A 25 8.06 -23.38 3.82
N PRO A 26 7.99 -24.53 4.52
CA PRO A 26 6.94 -24.76 5.50
C PRO A 26 6.93 -23.68 6.57
N GLY A 27 5.75 -23.14 6.89
CA GLY A 27 5.59 -22.05 7.87
C GLY A 27 5.66 -20.63 7.28
N VAL A 28 5.94 -20.45 5.99
CA VAL A 28 5.83 -19.14 5.31
C VAL A 28 4.39 -18.91 4.86
N THR A 29 3.76 -17.86 5.36
CA THR A 29 2.40 -17.45 4.99
C THR A 29 2.40 -16.45 3.83
N SER A 30 3.34 -15.51 3.84
CA SER A 30 3.52 -14.57 2.72
C SER A 30 5.01 -14.25 2.50
N CYS A 31 5.34 -13.97 1.24
CA CYS A 31 6.68 -13.54 0.85
C CYS A 31 6.56 -12.49 -0.25
N ALA A 32 7.14 -11.32 -0.02
CA ALA A 32 7.24 -10.25 -1.01
C ALA A 32 8.71 -9.86 -1.19
N VAL A 33 9.18 -9.86 -2.43
CA VAL A 33 10.56 -9.49 -2.78
C VAL A 33 10.55 -8.18 -3.55
N SER A 34 11.43 -7.27 -3.22
CA SER A 34 11.60 -5.97 -3.91
C SER A 34 12.93 -5.93 -4.63
N LEU A 35 12.88 -5.86 -5.96
CA LEU A 35 14.07 -5.63 -6.79
C LEU A 35 14.65 -4.23 -6.60
N LEU A 36 13.82 -3.27 -6.18
CA LEU A 36 14.19 -1.87 -6.06
C LEU A 36 15.07 -1.62 -4.84
N THR A 37 14.69 -2.22 -3.71
CA THR A 37 15.39 -2.12 -2.43
C THR A 37 16.34 -3.29 -2.18
N ASN A 38 16.40 -4.28 -3.09
CA ASN A 38 17.11 -5.54 -2.90
C ASN A 38 16.78 -6.22 -1.56
N SER A 39 15.52 -6.13 -1.15
CA SER A 39 15.02 -6.66 0.11
C SER A 39 13.88 -7.66 -0.11
N MET A 40 13.61 -8.45 0.91
CA MET A 40 12.51 -9.41 0.95
C MET A 40 11.84 -9.33 2.31
N GLY A 41 10.51 -9.20 2.31
CA GLY A 41 9.68 -9.33 3.50
C GLY A 41 9.04 -10.72 3.54
N VAL A 42 9.12 -11.39 4.68
CA VAL A 42 8.55 -12.73 4.89
C VAL A 42 7.67 -12.70 6.14
N GLU A 43 6.48 -13.26 6.03
CA GLU A 43 5.58 -13.51 7.15
C GLU A 43 5.41 -15.01 7.34
N GLY A 44 5.35 -15.43 8.60
CA GLY A 44 5.20 -16.83 8.96
C GLY A 44 6.01 -17.22 10.17
N THR A 45 6.09 -18.53 10.40
CA THR A 45 6.80 -19.15 11.53
C THR A 45 8.08 -19.86 11.13
N ALA A 46 8.48 -19.78 9.83
CA ALA A 46 9.67 -20.43 9.30
C ALA A 46 10.95 -19.80 9.88
N SER A 47 11.97 -20.62 10.13
CA SER A 47 13.24 -20.14 10.68
C SER A 47 14.03 -19.30 9.67
N PRO A 48 14.79 -18.28 10.12
CA PRO A 48 15.63 -17.47 9.22
C PRO A 48 16.63 -18.31 8.41
N ALA A 49 17.18 -19.39 8.98
CA ALA A 49 18.12 -20.27 8.30
C ALA A 49 17.47 -21.00 7.12
N GLU A 50 16.23 -21.49 7.27
CA GLU A 50 15.49 -22.17 6.19
C GLU A 50 15.15 -21.20 5.06
N ILE A 51 14.76 -19.96 5.41
CA ILE A 51 14.47 -18.89 4.44
C ILE A 51 15.73 -18.55 3.62
N ILE A 52 16.88 -18.34 4.29
CA ILE A 52 18.17 -18.05 3.65
C ILE A 52 18.57 -19.20 2.73
N ALA A 53 18.51 -20.45 3.22
CA ALA A 53 18.84 -21.63 2.43
C ALA A 53 17.94 -21.76 1.19
N ALA A 54 16.65 -21.45 1.27
CA ALA A 54 15.75 -21.46 0.13
C ALA A 54 16.15 -20.44 -0.96
N VAL A 55 16.60 -19.24 -0.54
CA VAL A 55 17.09 -18.20 -1.45
C VAL A 55 18.42 -18.61 -2.10
N GLU A 56 19.34 -19.21 -1.33
CA GLU A 56 20.62 -19.71 -1.84
C GLU A 56 20.43 -20.86 -2.83
N ASN A 57 19.55 -21.80 -2.53
CA ASN A 57 19.17 -22.88 -3.45
C ASN A 57 18.51 -22.36 -4.73
N ALA A 58 17.84 -21.21 -4.68
CA ALA A 58 17.33 -20.52 -5.86
C ALA A 58 18.44 -19.82 -6.68
N GLY A 59 19.69 -19.77 -6.16
CA GLY A 59 20.85 -19.21 -6.83
C GLY A 59 21.17 -17.75 -6.49
N TYR A 60 20.58 -17.21 -5.41
CA TYR A 60 20.75 -15.83 -4.94
C TYR A 60 21.34 -15.81 -3.53
N GLY A 61 21.87 -14.68 -3.07
CA GLY A 61 22.32 -14.56 -1.70
C GLY A 61 21.24 -13.90 -0.83
N ALA A 62 21.12 -14.35 0.43
CA ALA A 62 20.25 -13.71 1.42
C ALA A 62 20.96 -13.52 2.77
N SER A 63 20.54 -12.49 3.52
CA SER A 63 20.96 -12.26 4.91
C SER A 63 19.81 -11.61 5.66
N LYS A 64 19.58 -12.02 6.91
CA LYS A 64 18.55 -11.38 7.77
C LYS A 64 18.98 -9.96 8.10
N LYS A 65 18.06 -9.02 8.05
CA LYS A 65 18.31 -7.63 8.41
C LYS A 65 18.41 -7.55 9.93
N GLY A 66 19.54 -7.03 10.46
CA GLY A 66 19.77 -6.94 11.92
C GLY A 66 20.74 -7.96 12.51
N GLU A 67 21.29 -8.93 11.75
CA GLU A 67 22.21 -9.97 12.25
C GLU A 67 23.69 -9.68 11.98
N LYS A 68 24.21 -8.49 12.18
CA LYS A 68 25.67 -8.28 12.30
C LYS A 68 26.02 -7.91 13.74
N GLY A 69 26.72 -8.84 14.35
CA GLY A 69 27.07 -8.94 15.74
C GLY A 69 27.46 -7.65 16.45
N SER A 70 27.03 -7.58 17.66
CA SER A 70 27.33 -6.78 18.86
C SER A 70 26.30 -5.73 19.26
N THR A 71 25.62 -6.02 20.37
CA THR A 71 25.18 -5.07 21.42
C THR A 71 24.83 -3.63 21.01
N SER A 72 23.78 -3.43 20.19
CA SER A 72 22.89 -2.28 20.30
C SER A 72 21.60 -2.54 19.52
N GLN A 73 20.47 -2.44 20.23
CA GLN A 73 19.11 -2.62 19.75
C GLN A 73 18.61 -1.37 18.99
N SER A 74 19.34 -0.93 17.98
CA SER A 74 18.83 0.13 17.09
C SER A 74 19.54 0.03 15.76
N ALA A 75 18.82 -0.31 14.69
CA ALA A 75 19.26 -0.02 13.34
C ALA A 75 19.22 1.51 13.18
N SER A 76 20.33 2.17 13.39
CA SER A 76 20.41 3.61 13.36
C SER A 76 20.03 4.15 11.97
N ALA A 77 19.49 5.37 11.91
CA ALA A 77 19.24 6.10 10.65
C ALA A 77 20.46 6.07 9.71
N ALA A 78 21.67 5.94 10.27
CA ALA A 78 22.93 5.77 9.54
C ALA A 78 23.00 4.43 8.76
N GLU A 79 22.47 3.32 9.27
CA GLU A 79 22.43 2.03 8.53
C GLU A 79 21.47 2.09 7.35
N TYR A 80 20.31 2.73 7.53
CA TYR A 80 19.38 2.98 6.43
C TYR A 80 19.98 3.93 5.37
N GLU A 81 20.70 4.97 5.77
CA GLU A 81 21.41 5.87 4.87
C GLU A 81 22.46 5.12 4.06
N GLU A 82 23.20 4.20 4.69
CA GLU A 82 24.21 3.38 4.00
C GLU A 82 23.60 2.38 3.01
N MET A 83 22.42 1.80 3.33
CA MET A 83 21.67 0.94 2.41
C MET A 83 21.13 1.68 1.19
N LEU A 84 20.75 2.93 1.35
CA LEU A 84 20.22 3.77 0.26
C LEU A 84 21.33 4.44 -0.56
N LYS A 85 22.60 4.31 -0.17
CA LYS A 85 23.73 4.77 -0.98
C LYS A 85 23.79 4.02 -2.30
N ASP A 86 23.77 4.75 -3.38
CA ASP A 86 23.94 4.22 -4.74
C ASP A 86 25.38 3.70 -4.94
N LYS A 87 25.58 2.42 -4.68
CA LYS A 87 26.85 1.72 -4.90
C LYS A 87 26.97 1.16 -6.32
N GLU A 88 25.86 1.07 -7.07
CA GLU A 88 25.82 0.44 -8.40
C GLU A 88 26.16 1.43 -9.53
N THR A 89 25.62 2.63 -9.50
CA THR A 89 25.83 3.64 -10.57
C THR A 89 27.32 3.96 -10.84
N PRO A 90 28.21 4.14 -9.83
CA PRO A 90 29.64 4.38 -10.10
C PRO A 90 30.30 3.22 -10.83
N VAL A 91 29.95 1.98 -10.47
CA VAL A 91 30.48 0.75 -11.11
C VAL A 91 29.99 0.64 -12.54
N MET A 92 28.69 0.88 -12.78
CA MET A 92 28.10 0.86 -14.11
C MET A 92 28.69 1.95 -15.01
N LYS A 93 28.86 3.16 -14.47
CA LYS A 93 29.50 4.28 -15.19
C LYS A 93 30.92 3.93 -15.64
N ARG A 94 31.73 3.33 -14.77
CA ARG A 94 33.09 2.89 -15.11
C ARG A 94 33.08 1.83 -16.21
N ARG A 95 32.21 0.82 -16.13
CA ARG A 95 32.04 -0.21 -17.17
C ARG A 95 31.62 0.39 -18.49
N LEU A 96 30.63 1.28 -18.47
CA LEU A 96 30.15 1.95 -19.67
C LEU A 96 31.25 2.76 -20.36
N VAL A 97 31.98 3.60 -19.61
CA VAL A 97 33.07 4.40 -20.17
C VAL A 97 34.12 3.49 -20.80
N SER A 98 34.54 2.42 -20.11
CA SER A 98 35.51 1.47 -20.66
C SER A 98 34.99 0.75 -21.91
N SER A 99 33.70 0.35 -21.94
CA SER A 99 33.10 -0.30 -23.12
C SER A 99 33.00 0.66 -24.30
N VAL A 100 32.62 1.93 -24.07
CA VAL A 100 32.52 2.94 -25.14
C VAL A 100 33.88 3.25 -25.73
N LEU A 101 34.95 3.37 -24.91
CA LEU A 101 36.32 3.62 -25.38
C LEU A 101 36.82 2.50 -26.32
N LEU A 102 36.42 1.26 -26.08
CA LEU A 102 36.76 0.12 -26.95
C LEU A 102 35.79 0.00 -28.16
N LEU A 103 34.55 0.41 -27.99
CA LEU A 103 33.56 0.36 -29.06
C LEU A 103 33.86 1.37 -30.18
N ILE A 104 34.35 2.58 -29.86
CA ILE A 104 34.69 3.59 -30.86
C ILE A 104 35.65 3.07 -31.92
N PRO A 105 36.85 2.54 -31.57
CA PRO A 105 37.73 1.96 -32.57
C PRO A 105 37.12 0.74 -33.27
N LEU A 106 36.35 -0.11 -32.56
CA LEU A 106 35.67 -1.23 -33.19
C LEU A 106 34.73 -0.76 -34.31
N MET A 107 33.91 0.27 -34.05
CA MET A 107 32.96 0.86 -35.02
C MET A 107 33.71 1.54 -36.16
N TYR A 108 34.91 2.07 -35.90
CA TYR A 108 35.72 2.67 -36.94
C TYR A 108 36.18 1.63 -37.96
N PHE A 109 36.60 0.44 -37.48
CA PHE A 109 37.03 -0.66 -38.35
C PHE A 109 35.87 -1.35 -39.07
N SER A 110 34.72 -1.58 -38.37
CA SER A 110 33.60 -2.32 -38.95
C SER A 110 32.76 -1.44 -39.88
N MET A 111 32.22 -0.32 -39.38
CA MET A 111 31.33 0.54 -40.15
C MET A 111 32.05 1.68 -40.87
N GLY A 112 32.97 2.36 -40.16
CA GLY A 112 33.66 3.53 -40.67
C GLY A 112 34.42 3.23 -41.96
N HIS A 113 35.24 2.19 -41.98
CA HIS A 113 35.98 1.79 -43.16
C HIS A 113 35.11 1.05 -44.18
N MET A 114 34.33 0.05 -43.75
CA MET A 114 33.56 -0.83 -44.63
C MET A 114 32.42 -0.09 -45.37
N MET A 115 31.69 0.80 -44.67
CA MET A 115 30.52 1.47 -45.24
C MET A 115 30.82 2.86 -45.78
N TRP A 116 31.76 3.59 -45.16
CA TRP A 116 32.03 5.01 -45.51
C TRP A 116 33.44 5.23 -46.06
N GLY A 117 34.25 4.16 -46.19
CA GLY A 117 35.60 4.24 -46.79
C GLY A 117 36.58 5.08 -45.95
N TRP A 118 36.44 5.14 -44.62
CA TRP A 118 37.37 5.91 -43.82
C TRP A 118 38.80 5.38 -43.93
N PRO A 119 39.81 6.25 -43.95
CA PRO A 119 41.21 5.84 -44.14
C PRO A 119 41.71 4.95 -43.00
N LEU A 120 42.38 3.87 -43.37
CA LEU A 120 43.09 3.00 -42.43
C LEU A 120 44.61 3.18 -42.54
N PRO A 121 45.36 2.86 -41.49
CA PRO A 121 46.83 2.77 -41.59
C PRO A 121 47.23 1.76 -42.66
N LYS A 122 48.30 2.05 -43.42
CA LYS A 122 48.80 1.22 -44.54
C LYS A 122 48.93 -0.24 -44.22
N PHE A 123 49.19 -0.62 -42.95
CA PHE A 123 49.24 -2.02 -42.49
C PHE A 123 47.98 -2.81 -42.76
N PHE A 124 46.80 -2.16 -42.78
CA PHE A 124 45.51 -2.79 -42.95
C PHE A 124 45.02 -2.75 -44.41
N GLU A 125 45.67 -2.01 -45.30
CA GLU A 125 45.29 -1.96 -46.72
C GLU A 125 45.42 -3.36 -47.33
N GLY A 126 44.31 -3.94 -47.81
CA GLY A 126 44.26 -5.31 -48.35
C GLY A 126 44.45 -6.46 -47.35
N ASN A 127 44.66 -6.16 -46.09
CA ASN A 127 44.83 -7.17 -45.02
C ASN A 127 43.52 -7.33 -44.21
N HIS A 128 42.54 -7.97 -44.82
CA HIS A 128 41.20 -8.20 -44.26
C HIS A 128 41.22 -9.11 -43.01
N ILE A 129 42.17 -10.06 -42.94
CA ILE A 129 42.36 -10.90 -41.74
C ILE A 129 42.81 -10.08 -40.54
N ALA A 130 43.75 -9.15 -40.70
CA ALA A 130 44.21 -8.30 -39.59
C ALA A 130 43.06 -7.40 -39.08
N MET A 131 42.19 -6.90 -39.97
CA MET A 131 41.01 -6.13 -39.58
C MET A 131 40.02 -6.97 -38.75
N GLY A 132 39.77 -8.22 -39.16
CA GLY A 132 38.96 -9.15 -38.41
C GLY A 132 39.55 -9.51 -37.04
N LEU A 133 40.86 -9.69 -36.94
CA LEU A 133 41.54 -9.97 -35.68
C LEU A 133 41.46 -8.78 -34.70
N VAL A 134 41.61 -7.55 -35.18
CA VAL A 134 41.41 -6.36 -34.33
C VAL A 134 39.99 -6.29 -33.80
N GLN A 135 38.99 -6.51 -34.64
CA GLN A 135 37.58 -6.55 -34.21
C GLN A 135 37.34 -7.65 -33.18
N LEU A 136 37.90 -8.84 -33.37
CA LEU A 136 37.83 -9.96 -32.42
C LEU A 136 38.41 -9.56 -31.05
N LEU A 137 39.62 -9.01 -31.00
CA LEU A 137 40.29 -8.63 -29.74
C LEU A 137 39.53 -7.52 -29.00
N LEU A 138 39.06 -6.52 -29.71
CA LEU A 138 38.25 -5.44 -29.11
C LEU A 138 36.93 -5.99 -28.56
N THR A 139 36.26 -6.89 -29.29
CA THR A 139 35.02 -7.51 -28.82
C THR A 139 35.22 -8.37 -27.59
N ILE A 140 36.30 -9.19 -27.54
CA ILE A 140 36.66 -9.96 -26.35
C ILE A 140 36.86 -9.04 -25.15
N ALA A 141 37.57 -7.91 -25.31
CA ALA A 141 37.79 -6.97 -24.24
C ALA A 141 36.46 -6.38 -23.69
N VAL A 142 35.51 -6.04 -24.58
CA VAL A 142 34.15 -5.57 -24.18
C VAL A 142 33.38 -6.70 -23.48
N MET A 143 33.47 -7.93 -23.95
CA MET A 143 32.83 -9.09 -23.30
C MET A 143 33.37 -9.35 -21.89
N ILE A 144 34.70 -9.23 -21.68
CA ILE A 144 35.33 -9.38 -20.37
C ILE A 144 34.85 -8.28 -19.41
N ILE A 145 34.81 -7.02 -19.84
CA ILE A 145 34.28 -5.91 -19.02
C ILE A 145 32.84 -6.18 -18.59
N ASN A 146 32.05 -6.80 -19.44
CA ASN A 146 30.65 -7.10 -19.25
C ASN A 146 30.36 -8.57 -18.90
N GLN A 147 31.33 -9.34 -18.40
CA GLN A 147 31.22 -10.77 -18.10
C GLN A 147 30.05 -11.13 -17.16
N LYS A 148 29.59 -10.18 -16.34
CA LYS A 148 28.47 -10.36 -15.40
C LYS A 148 27.19 -10.81 -16.11
N PHE A 149 26.93 -10.32 -17.34
CA PHE A 149 25.76 -10.72 -18.13
C PHE A 149 25.85 -12.19 -18.55
N PHE A 150 27.03 -12.67 -18.91
CA PHE A 150 27.22 -14.06 -19.32
C PHE A 150 27.11 -15.01 -18.13
N ILE A 151 27.76 -14.66 -16.99
CA ILE A 151 27.71 -15.48 -15.76
C ILE A 151 26.28 -15.59 -15.26
N SER A 152 25.55 -14.47 -15.13
CA SER A 152 24.16 -14.43 -14.68
C SER A 152 23.24 -15.13 -15.69
N GLY A 153 23.38 -14.83 -16.97
CA GLY A 153 22.54 -15.35 -18.03
C GLY A 153 22.62 -16.86 -18.20
N PHE A 154 23.82 -17.42 -18.29
CA PHE A 154 24.03 -18.85 -18.44
C PHE A 154 23.71 -19.63 -17.15
N LYS A 155 24.02 -19.07 -15.97
CA LYS A 155 23.60 -19.64 -14.69
C LYS A 155 22.07 -19.75 -14.60
N SER A 156 21.33 -18.72 -15.00
CA SER A 156 19.87 -18.72 -15.01
C SER A 156 19.30 -19.73 -16.02
N LEU A 157 19.92 -19.84 -17.20
CA LEU A 157 19.53 -20.81 -18.22
C LEU A 157 19.72 -22.25 -17.73
N TRP A 158 20.88 -22.56 -17.12
CA TRP A 158 21.16 -23.88 -16.53
C TRP A 158 20.13 -24.30 -15.49
N HIS A 159 19.67 -23.35 -14.68
CA HIS A 159 18.63 -23.60 -13.68
C HIS A 159 17.20 -23.55 -14.26
N LYS A 160 17.02 -23.62 -15.58
CA LYS A 160 15.70 -23.58 -16.28
C LYS A 160 14.84 -22.37 -15.93
N ALA A 161 15.46 -21.25 -15.64
CA ALA A 161 14.80 -19.98 -15.34
C ALA A 161 15.47 -18.84 -16.11
N PRO A 162 15.36 -18.82 -17.45
CA PRO A 162 15.98 -17.81 -18.26
C PRO A 162 15.47 -16.42 -17.86
N ASN A 163 16.39 -15.46 -17.77
CA ASN A 163 16.14 -14.09 -17.42
C ASN A 163 16.60 -13.14 -18.56
N MET A 164 16.53 -11.85 -18.32
CA MET A 164 17.00 -10.83 -19.25
C MET A 164 18.46 -11.03 -19.64
N ASP A 165 19.34 -11.32 -18.67
CA ASP A 165 20.78 -11.52 -18.92
C ASP A 165 21.00 -12.73 -19.82
N THR A 166 20.09 -13.73 -19.79
CA THR A 166 20.10 -14.89 -20.69
C THR A 166 19.92 -14.48 -22.16
N LEU A 167 18.97 -13.58 -22.46
CA LEU A 167 18.73 -13.10 -23.82
C LEU A 167 19.95 -12.35 -24.37
N VAL A 168 20.54 -11.51 -23.53
CA VAL A 168 21.77 -10.75 -23.85
C VAL A 168 22.95 -11.71 -24.08
N ALA A 169 23.16 -12.66 -23.17
CA ALA A 169 24.25 -13.62 -23.27
C ALA A 169 24.10 -14.50 -24.52
N LEU A 170 22.91 -14.98 -24.83
CA LEU A 170 22.67 -15.79 -26.04
C LEU A 170 22.90 -14.96 -27.31
N GLY A 171 22.36 -13.74 -27.39
CA GLY A 171 22.52 -12.87 -28.57
C GLY A 171 23.97 -12.49 -28.81
N SER A 172 24.68 -11.99 -27.77
CA SER A 172 26.09 -11.62 -27.89
C SER A 172 27.00 -12.83 -28.18
N THR A 173 26.75 -13.99 -27.53
CA THR A 173 27.54 -15.20 -27.76
C THR A 173 27.32 -15.72 -29.18
N ALA A 174 26.08 -15.76 -29.67
CA ALA A 174 25.77 -16.20 -31.02
C ALA A 174 26.45 -15.30 -32.07
N SER A 175 26.37 -13.99 -31.93
CA SER A 175 27.06 -13.00 -32.78
C SER A 175 28.57 -13.23 -32.77
N PHE A 176 29.18 -13.40 -31.58
CA PHE A 176 30.61 -13.61 -31.43
C PHE A 176 31.08 -14.94 -32.06
N VAL A 177 30.42 -16.05 -31.73
CA VAL A 177 30.80 -17.39 -32.22
C VAL A 177 30.69 -17.48 -33.77
N TYR A 178 29.61 -16.92 -34.32
CA TYR A 178 29.43 -16.87 -35.77
C TYR A 178 30.53 -16.02 -36.45
N SER A 179 30.86 -14.85 -35.90
CA SER A 179 31.92 -13.99 -36.44
C SER A 179 33.31 -14.66 -36.35
N VAL A 180 33.56 -15.46 -35.31
CA VAL A 180 34.77 -16.26 -35.20
C VAL A 180 34.78 -17.34 -36.33
N TYR A 181 33.66 -18.05 -36.55
CA TYR A 181 33.54 -18.99 -37.67
C TYR A 181 33.79 -18.30 -39.02
N ALA A 182 33.16 -17.14 -39.27
CA ALA A 182 33.35 -16.38 -40.51
C ALA A 182 34.81 -15.95 -40.72
N LEU A 183 35.49 -15.51 -39.60
CA LEU A 183 36.92 -15.19 -39.64
C LEU A 183 37.80 -16.39 -40.02
N PHE A 184 37.52 -17.58 -39.48
CA PHE A 184 38.24 -18.84 -39.86
C PHE A 184 37.95 -19.22 -41.32
N ALA A 185 36.68 -19.12 -41.75
CA ALA A 185 36.33 -19.41 -43.15
C ALA A 185 37.00 -18.41 -44.11
N MET A 186 37.09 -17.12 -43.73
CA MET A 186 37.78 -16.11 -44.48
C MET A 186 39.28 -16.39 -44.61
N THR A 187 39.95 -16.97 -43.61
CA THR A 187 41.35 -17.36 -43.71
C THR A 187 41.56 -18.45 -44.75
N GLY A 188 40.61 -19.42 -44.82
CA GLY A 188 40.61 -20.49 -45.84
C GLY A 188 40.43 -19.92 -47.25
N ALA A 189 39.47 -18.99 -47.46
CA ALA A 189 39.27 -18.31 -48.72
C ALA A 189 40.49 -17.47 -49.16
N GLN A 190 41.13 -16.81 -48.23
CA GLN A 190 42.35 -16.03 -48.49
C GLN A 190 43.49 -16.94 -48.96
N VAL A 191 43.67 -18.11 -48.41
CA VAL A 191 44.69 -19.08 -48.81
C VAL A 191 44.40 -19.64 -50.22
N GLN A 192 43.11 -19.77 -50.58
CA GLN A 192 42.68 -20.21 -51.94
C GLN A 192 42.74 -19.10 -52.99
N GLY A 193 42.96 -17.86 -52.55
CA GLY A 193 43.01 -16.67 -53.42
C GLY A 193 41.61 -16.19 -53.90
N ASP A 194 40.52 -16.68 -53.23
CA ASP A 194 39.15 -16.30 -53.54
C ASP A 194 38.80 -15.00 -52.82
N MET A 195 39.09 -13.86 -53.45
CA MET A 195 38.83 -12.55 -52.87
C MET A 195 37.35 -12.23 -52.75
N ASP A 196 36.48 -12.78 -53.59
CA ASP A 196 35.03 -12.56 -53.51
C ASP A 196 34.43 -13.23 -52.26
N ALA A 197 34.90 -14.46 -51.98
CA ALA A 197 34.56 -15.17 -50.74
C ALA A 197 35.11 -14.45 -49.50
N VAL A 198 36.33 -13.92 -49.56
CA VAL A 198 36.94 -13.11 -48.46
C VAL A 198 36.05 -11.92 -48.15
N MET A 199 35.64 -11.15 -49.18
CA MET A 199 34.76 -9.98 -49.01
C MET A 199 33.39 -10.36 -48.45
N SER A 200 32.81 -11.49 -48.95
CA SER A 200 31.53 -11.99 -48.44
C SER A 200 31.58 -12.32 -46.96
N TYR A 201 32.59 -13.07 -46.48
CA TYR A 201 32.76 -13.40 -45.08
C TYR A 201 33.01 -12.11 -44.21
N MET A 202 33.73 -11.14 -44.74
CA MET A 202 33.99 -9.90 -44.05
C MET A 202 32.71 -9.09 -43.80
N HIS A 203 31.76 -9.11 -44.74
CA HIS A 203 30.44 -8.53 -44.58
C HIS A 203 29.53 -9.30 -43.60
N GLU A 204 29.86 -10.54 -43.32
CA GLU A 204 29.13 -11.38 -42.36
C GLU A 204 29.66 -11.30 -40.92
N PHE A 205 30.57 -10.38 -40.60
CA PHE A 205 31.00 -10.16 -39.21
C PHE A 205 29.92 -9.45 -38.39
N TYR A 206 29.69 -9.92 -37.19
CA TYR A 206 28.78 -9.34 -36.17
C TYR A 206 29.54 -9.04 -34.86
N PHE A 207 30.88 -8.83 -34.92
CA PHE A 207 31.71 -8.47 -33.78
C PHE A 207 31.23 -7.16 -33.12
N GLU A 208 30.96 -6.15 -33.98
CA GLU A 208 30.43 -4.86 -33.51
C GLU A 208 29.03 -5.02 -32.90
N SER A 209 28.20 -5.90 -33.45
CA SER A 209 26.87 -6.18 -32.90
C SER A 209 26.95 -6.78 -31.52
N ALA A 210 27.85 -7.76 -31.29
CA ALA A 210 28.07 -8.36 -29.96
C ALA A 210 28.50 -7.31 -28.92
N ALA A 211 29.48 -6.46 -29.28
CA ALA A 211 29.97 -5.40 -28.39
C ALA A 211 28.96 -4.28 -28.16
N MET A 212 28.24 -3.88 -29.21
CA MET A 212 27.21 -2.83 -29.14
C MET A 212 26.02 -3.25 -28.28
N ILE A 213 25.54 -4.48 -28.40
CA ILE A 213 24.45 -5.02 -27.55
C ILE A 213 24.84 -4.87 -26.08
N LEU A 214 26.05 -5.33 -25.69
CA LEU A 214 26.53 -5.25 -24.30
C LEU A 214 26.67 -3.81 -23.81
N THR A 215 27.16 -2.93 -24.67
CA THR A 215 27.37 -1.51 -24.33
C THR A 215 26.03 -0.77 -24.16
N LEU A 216 25.08 -0.95 -25.12
CA LEU A 216 23.77 -0.30 -25.04
C LEU A 216 22.94 -0.82 -23.86
N ILE A 217 23.02 -2.11 -23.55
CA ILE A 217 22.36 -2.66 -22.37
C ILE A 217 22.98 -2.10 -21.08
N THR A 218 24.31 -1.88 -21.06
CA THR A 218 24.97 -1.22 -19.92
C THR A 218 24.51 0.23 -19.77
N VAL A 219 24.26 0.97 -20.89
CA VAL A 219 23.59 2.29 -20.86
C VAL A 219 22.21 2.18 -20.20
N GLY A 220 21.38 1.26 -20.68
CA GLY A 220 20.04 1.05 -20.13
C GLY A 220 20.06 0.75 -18.62
N LYS A 221 20.97 -0.14 -18.19
CA LYS A 221 21.18 -0.47 -16.77
C LYS A 221 21.70 0.68 -15.94
N MET A 222 22.58 1.51 -16.49
CA MET A 222 23.04 2.72 -15.80
C MET A 222 21.91 3.74 -15.61
N LEU A 223 21.11 3.99 -16.66
CA LEU A 223 19.93 4.86 -16.57
C LEU A 223 18.91 4.32 -15.57
N GLU A 224 18.70 3.01 -15.55
CA GLU A 224 17.88 2.32 -14.53
C GLU A 224 18.40 2.58 -13.11
N SER A 225 19.71 2.43 -12.87
CA SER A 225 20.34 2.64 -11.56
C SER A 225 20.23 4.10 -11.10
N ILE A 226 20.51 5.07 -11.98
CA ILE A 226 20.36 6.50 -11.68
C ILE A 226 18.89 6.81 -11.31
N SER A 227 17.97 6.22 -12.02
CA SER A 227 16.55 6.47 -11.83
C SER A 227 16.04 5.86 -10.53
N LYS A 228 16.49 4.65 -10.17
CA LYS A 228 16.25 4.04 -8.86
C LYS A 228 16.79 4.95 -7.74
N GLY A 229 17.96 5.53 -7.90
CA GLY A 229 18.52 6.49 -6.95
C GLY A 229 17.61 7.72 -6.73
N LYS A 230 17.04 8.28 -7.81
CA LYS A 230 16.11 9.42 -7.72
C LYS A 230 14.76 9.06 -7.09
N THR A 231 14.28 7.84 -7.25
CA THR A 231 13.01 7.42 -6.63
C THR A 231 13.12 7.25 -5.11
N THR A 232 14.32 6.99 -4.59
CA THR A 232 14.58 6.92 -3.14
C THR A 232 14.85 8.29 -2.50
N ASP A 233 14.94 9.38 -3.28
CA ASP A 233 15.30 10.71 -2.77
C ASP A 233 14.27 11.27 -1.78
N ALA A 234 12.99 10.93 -1.92
CA ALA A 234 11.95 11.32 -0.96
C ALA A 234 12.24 10.72 0.43
N LEU A 235 12.56 9.42 0.48
CA LEU A 235 12.93 8.74 1.72
C LEU A 235 14.22 9.30 2.32
N LYS A 236 15.25 9.52 1.49
CA LYS A 236 16.49 10.18 1.91
C LYS A 236 16.29 11.58 2.47
N SER A 237 15.33 12.31 1.91
CA SER A 237 14.99 13.67 2.40
C SER A 237 14.39 13.61 3.80
N LEU A 238 13.48 12.68 4.07
CA LEU A 238 12.90 12.46 5.40
C LEU A 238 13.99 12.06 6.42
N MET A 239 14.89 11.14 6.03
CA MET A 239 15.99 10.70 6.90
C MET A 239 16.98 11.82 7.25
N LYS A 240 17.22 12.76 6.33
CA LYS A 240 18.08 13.91 6.58
C LYS A 240 17.53 14.90 7.60
N LEU A 241 16.25 14.84 7.90
CA LEU A 241 15.60 15.66 8.92
C LEU A 241 15.93 15.19 10.34
N ALA A 242 16.30 13.91 10.51
CA ALA A 242 16.63 13.35 11.80
C ALA A 242 17.90 14.01 12.37
N PRO A 243 17.81 14.64 13.57
CA PRO A 243 18.97 15.20 14.25
C PRO A 243 19.97 14.10 14.63
N LYS A 244 21.24 14.42 14.67
CA LYS A 244 22.32 13.46 15.05
C LYS A 244 22.71 13.59 16.52
N THR A 245 22.44 14.74 17.13
CA THR A 245 22.77 15.07 18.53
C THR A 245 21.56 15.69 19.22
N ALA A 246 21.55 15.60 20.53
CA ALA A 246 20.59 16.24 21.41
C ALA A 246 21.31 16.94 22.57
N VAL A 247 20.80 18.08 23.05
CA VAL A 247 21.31 18.76 24.23
C VAL A 247 20.45 18.35 25.43
N LEU A 248 21.02 17.52 26.32
CA LEU A 248 20.35 17.08 27.55
C LEU A 248 20.67 18.02 28.70
N LEU A 249 19.70 18.20 29.58
CA LEU A 249 19.83 18.87 30.86
C LEU A 249 20.12 17.83 31.97
N ARG A 250 21.37 17.66 32.35
CA ARG A 250 21.80 16.77 33.46
C ARG A 250 22.38 17.59 34.58
N ASP A 251 21.82 17.48 35.78
CA ASP A 251 22.24 18.23 36.96
C ASP A 251 22.32 19.76 36.75
N GLY A 252 21.39 20.30 35.92
CA GLY A 252 21.33 21.73 35.59
C GLY A 252 22.40 22.21 34.60
N LYS A 253 23.14 21.27 33.96
CA LYS A 253 24.14 21.59 32.92
C LYS A 253 23.69 21.05 31.56
N GLU A 254 23.95 21.83 30.52
CA GLU A 254 23.75 21.42 29.13
C GLU A 254 24.85 20.45 28.70
N VAL A 255 24.48 19.25 28.27
CA VAL A 255 25.39 18.21 27.79
C VAL A 255 24.93 17.76 26.41
N GLU A 256 25.76 17.98 25.40
CA GLU A 256 25.47 17.46 24.07
C GLU A 256 25.82 15.98 24.00
N VAL A 257 24.85 15.16 23.55
CA VAL A 257 25.01 13.71 23.42
C VAL A 257 24.56 13.27 22.03
N GLY A 258 25.04 12.10 21.61
CA GLY A 258 24.46 11.45 20.42
C GLY A 258 23.00 11.06 20.65
N ILE A 259 22.18 11.11 19.58
CA ILE A 259 20.75 10.79 19.65
C ILE A 259 20.48 9.41 20.25
N ASP A 260 21.37 8.45 20.01
CA ASP A 260 21.27 7.07 20.50
C ASP A 260 21.43 6.95 22.03
N GLN A 261 21.91 8.00 22.69
CA GLN A 261 22.13 8.05 24.13
C GLN A 261 20.97 8.67 24.90
N VAL A 262 19.99 9.23 24.20
CA VAL A 262 18.78 9.82 24.79
C VAL A 262 17.87 8.71 25.26
N LYS A 263 17.37 8.81 26.48
CA LYS A 263 16.45 7.83 27.09
C LYS A 263 15.09 8.49 27.37
N LYS A 264 14.06 7.67 27.42
CA LYS A 264 12.73 8.11 27.87
C LYS A 264 12.84 8.69 29.29
N GLY A 265 12.27 9.90 29.49
CA GLY A 265 12.34 10.66 30.73
C GLY A 265 13.53 11.62 30.81
N ASP A 266 14.47 11.63 29.86
CA ASP A 266 15.54 12.62 29.79
C ASP A 266 14.96 14.02 29.46
N LEU A 267 15.45 15.06 30.15
CA LEU A 267 15.12 16.43 29.80
C LEU A 267 16.08 16.93 28.73
N PHE A 268 15.53 17.44 27.63
CA PHE A 268 16.31 18.02 26.55
C PHE A 268 15.90 19.48 26.27
N LEU A 269 16.89 20.26 25.80
CA LEU A 269 16.74 21.69 25.50
C LEU A 269 16.75 21.87 23.99
N VAL A 270 15.84 22.71 23.47
CA VAL A 270 15.79 23.06 22.04
C VAL A 270 15.77 24.60 21.93
N LYS A 271 16.81 25.16 21.30
CA LYS A 271 16.96 26.59 21.07
C LYS A 271 16.27 26.98 19.75
N PRO A 272 16.00 28.28 19.54
CA PRO A 272 15.43 28.77 18.28
C PRO A 272 16.33 28.40 17.09
N GLY A 273 15.71 27.88 16.03
CA GLY A 273 16.39 27.39 14.83
C GLY A 273 16.90 25.93 14.91
N GLU A 274 16.82 25.27 16.05
CA GLU A 274 17.22 23.88 16.20
C GLU A 274 16.09 22.91 15.90
N ASN A 275 16.44 21.72 15.41
CA ASN A 275 15.50 20.61 15.25
C ASN A 275 15.24 19.94 16.60
N ILE A 276 14.00 19.56 16.85
CA ILE A 276 13.60 18.76 18.01
C ILE A 276 14.19 17.34 17.85
N PRO A 277 14.98 16.86 18.83
CA PRO A 277 15.74 15.63 18.66
C PRO A 277 14.93 14.34 18.77
N VAL A 278 13.96 14.29 19.69
CA VAL A 278 13.09 13.13 19.95
C VAL A 278 11.68 13.62 20.26
N ASP A 279 10.70 12.72 20.24
CA ASP A 279 9.33 13.11 20.63
C ASP A 279 9.28 13.34 22.14
N GLY A 280 8.63 14.43 22.55
CA GLY A 280 8.57 14.82 23.95
C GLY A 280 7.36 15.68 24.29
N ILE A 281 7.26 16.03 25.58
CA ILE A 281 6.27 16.96 26.12
C ILE A 281 7.01 18.20 26.60
N VAL A 282 6.48 19.38 26.30
CA VAL A 282 7.04 20.66 26.79
C VAL A 282 6.83 20.77 28.30
N VAL A 283 7.93 20.78 29.03
CA VAL A 283 7.92 20.94 30.51
C VAL A 283 8.04 22.42 30.89
N LYS A 284 8.77 23.20 30.06
CA LYS A 284 8.97 24.63 30.31
C LYS A 284 9.24 25.38 29.03
N GLY A 285 8.58 26.55 28.90
CA GLY A 285 8.76 27.46 27.79
C GLY A 285 7.55 27.49 26.86
N SER A 286 7.59 28.42 25.92
CA SER A 286 6.61 28.50 24.83
C SER A 286 7.31 28.93 23.55
N SER A 287 6.89 28.35 22.42
CA SER A 287 7.46 28.66 21.12
C SER A 287 6.55 28.27 19.97
N ALA A 288 6.72 28.92 18.83
CA ALA A 288 6.16 28.45 17.56
C ALA A 288 7.06 27.35 16.98
N VAL A 289 6.50 26.18 16.71
CA VAL A 289 7.21 25.02 16.13
C VAL A 289 6.72 24.79 14.70
N ASN A 290 7.67 24.73 13.77
CA ASN A 290 7.37 24.40 12.37
C ASN A 290 7.35 22.87 12.19
N GLU A 291 6.15 22.32 11.99
CA GLU A 291 5.90 20.90 11.79
C GLU A 291 5.79 20.50 10.31
N ALA A 292 6.09 21.43 9.37
CA ALA A 292 5.93 21.21 7.93
C ALA A 292 6.66 19.98 7.39
N ALA A 293 7.73 19.58 8.04
CA ALA A 293 8.51 18.39 7.66
C ALA A 293 7.75 17.07 7.83
N LEU A 294 6.83 17.00 8.80
CA LEU A 294 6.02 15.82 9.12
C LEU A 294 4.59 15.95 8.60
N THR A 295 3.97 17.11 8.82
CA THR A 295 2.57 17.34 8.47
C THR A 295 2.39 17.92 7.07
N GLY A 296 3.41 18.58 6.51
CA GLY A 296 3.33 19.33 5.26
C GLY A 296 2.61 20.69 5.40
N GLU A 297 2.28 21.12 6.62
CA GLU A 297 1.69 22.43 6.88
C GLU A 297 2.76 23.49 7.10
N SER A 298 2.68 24.60 6.36
CA SER A 298 3.71 25.65 6.42
C SER A 298 3.52 26.63 7.58
N ILE A 299 2.36 26.62 8.26
CA ILE A 299 2.06 27.52 9.37
C ILE A 299 2.61 26.88 10.65
N PRO A 300 3.50 27.59 11.38
CA PRO A 300 4.00 27.10 12.66
C PRO A 300 2.88 26.98 13.70
N VAL A 301 2.98 25.97 14.55
CA VAL A 301 2.05 25.70 15.64
C VAL A 301 2.64 26.21 16.94
N ASP A 302 1.88 27.01 17.68
CA ASP A 302 2.30 27.46 19.01
C ASP A 302 2.24 26.30 20.00
N LYS A 303 3.34 26.08 20.72
CA LYS A 303 3.49 25.06 21.76
C LYS A 303 3.74 25.72 23.10
N VAL A 304 3.00 25.25 24.08
CA VAL A 304 3.09 25.71 25.50
C VAL A 304 3.36 24.51 26.42
N GLU A 305 3.57 24.79 27.69
CA GLU A 305 3.76 23.74 28.71
C GLU A 305 2.62 22.70 28.70
N GLY A 306 2.96 21.43 28.59
CA GLY A 306 2.03 20.30 28.47
C GLY A 306 1.80 19.80 27.04
N ASP A 307 2.19 20.56 26.02
CA ASP A 307 1.99 20.17 24.62
C ASP A 307 3.03 19.14 24.16
N GLU A 308 2.60 18.26 23.26
CA GLU A 308 3.51 17.32 22.58
C GLU A 308 4.31 18.00 21.48
N VAL A 309 5.57 17.59 21.35
CA VAL A 309 6.48 17.99 20.26
C VAL A 309 7.05 16.75 19.59
N SER A 310 7.21 16.80 18.29
CA SER A 310 7.67 15.68 17.46
C SER A 310 9.12 15.86 16.98
N ALA A 311 9.85 14.75 16.91
CA ALA A 311 11.20 14.72 16.37
C ALA A 311 11.26 15.28 14.94
N ALA A 312 12.38 15.94 14.61
CA ALA A 312 12.66 16.58 13.30
C ALA A 312 11.81 17.80 12.94
N THR A 313 10.93 18.28 13.82
CA THR A 313 10.28 19.60 13.70
C THR A 313 11.23 20.70 14.13
N ILE A 314 11.04 21.94 13.67
CA ILE A 314 11.97 23.05 13.89
C ILE A 314 11.37 24.03 14.89
N ASN A 315 12.09 24.28 15.99
CA ASN A 315 11.75 25.31 16.94
C ASN A 315 12.09 26.70 16.37
N GLN A 316 11.15 27.65 16.36
CA GLN A 316 11.35 28.94 15.68
C GLN A 316 11.69 30.12 16.60
N SER A 317 11.07 30.24 17.76
CA SER A 317 11.10 31.53 18.48
C SER A 317 11.61 31.42 19.93
N GLY A 318 11.03 30.60 20.76
CA GLY A 318 11.36 30.46 22.19
C GLY A 318 12.35 29.32 22.46
N VAL A 319 12.84 29.26 23.69
CA VAL A 319 13.59 28.10 24.16
C VAL A 319 12.64 27.12 24.82
N LEU A 320 12.64 25.87 24.35
CA LEU A 320 11.80 24.81 24.90
C LEU A 320 12.65 23.85 25.73
N THR A 321 12.18 23.52 26.92
CA THR A 321 12.69 22.38 27.69
C THR A 321 11.62 21.30 27.63
N CYS A 322 11.97 20.14 27.09
CA CYS A 322 11.03 19.05 26.88
C CYS A 322 11.50 17.78 27.60
N GLU A 323 10.57 16.93 28.00
CA GLU A 323 10.83 15.58 28.51
C GLU A 323 10.64 14.56 27.38
N ALA A 324 11.61 13.69 27.18
CA ALA A 324 11.58 12.65 26.12
C ALA A 324 10.54 11.59 26.45
N VAL A 325 9.55 11.41 25.57
CA VAL A 325 8.47 10.41 25.70
C VAL A 325 8.72 9.20 24.81
N ARG A 326 9.13 9.45 23.55
CA ARG A 326 9.47 8.40 22.59
C ARG A 326 10.88 8.65 22.04
N VAL A 327 11.70 7.61 22.00
CA VAL A 327 13.10 7.71 21.58
C VAL A 327 13.47 6.61 20.59
N GLY A 328 14.49 6.82 19.77
CA GLY A 328 15.00 5.83 18.84
C GLY A 328 13.98 5.44 17.75
N GLU A 329 13.66 4.14 17.68
CA GLU A 329 12.73 3.61 16.66
C GLU A 329 11.26 3.97 16.93
N ASP A 330 10.92 4.34 18.16
CA ASP A 330 9.55 4.68 18.56
C ASP A 330 9.15 6.11 18.23
N THR A 331 10.09 6.97 17.79
CA THR A 331 9.77 8.34 17.39
C THR A 331 8.83 8.38 16.18
N ALA A 332 7.98 9.41 16.11
CA ALA A 332 7.06 9.64 15.01
C ALA A 332 7.77 9.61 13.64
N LEU A 333 8.92 10.28 13.52
CA LEU A 333 9.73 10.26 12.31
C LEU A 333 10.23 8.84 11.96
N SER A 334 10.74 8.07 12.93
CA SER A 334 11.21 6.70 12.70
C SER A 334 10.07 5.79 12.24
N ARG A 335 8.89 5.89 12.82
CA ARG A 335 7.68 5.15 12.40
C ARG A 335 7.26 5.52 10.98
N ILE A 336 7.31 6.82 10.59
CA ILE A 336 7.04 7.28 9.22
C ILE A 336 8.04 6.66 8.24
N ILE A 337 9.33 6.72 8.54
CA ILE A 337 10.40 6.12 7.71
C ILE A 337 10.17 4.62 7.56
N GLN A 338 9.84 3.92 8.63
CA GLN A 338 9.54 2.50 8.63
C GLN A 338 8.32 2.18 7.76
N MET A 339 7.20 2.90 7.91
CA MET A 339 6.00 2.69 7.09
C MET A 339 6.28 2.88 5.61
N VAL A 340 7.02 3.93 5.22
CA VAL A 340 7.38 4.17 3.82
C VAL A 340 8.33 3.09 3.29
N SER A 341 9.26 2.60 4.13
CA SER A 341 10.15 1.50 3.78
C SER A 341 9.40 0.18 3.59
N ASP A 342 8.46 -0.14 4.48
CA ASP A 342 7.63 -1.34 4.42
C ASP A 342 6.70 -1.31 3.20
N ALA A 343 6.11 -0.16 2.91
CA ALA A 343 5.32 0.03 1.69
C ALA A 343 6.16 -0.23 0.42
N ALA A 344 7.42 0.20 0.40
CA ALA A 344 8.33 -0.06 -0.71
C ALA A 344 8.76 -1.53 -0.82
N ALA A 345 8.72 -2.28 0.28
CA ALA A 345 9.06 -3.71 0.33
C ALA A 345 7.88 -4.62 -0.06
N THR A 346 6.63 -4.10 -0.02
CA THR A 346 5.42 -4.86 -0.37
C THR A 346 5.11 -4.79 -1.86
N LYS A 347 4.26 -5.70 -2.34
CA LYS A 347 3.84 -5.73 -3.75
C LYS A 347 2.36 -5.47 -3.91
N ALA A 348 2.05 -4.51 -4.78
CA ALA A 348 0.70 -4.29 -5.27
C ALA A 348 0.18 -5.48 -6.10
N PRO A 349 -1.12 -5.78 -6.10
CA PRO A 349 -1.73 -6.81 -6.93
C PRO A 349 -1.39 -6.69 -8.42
N ILE A 350 -1.38 -5.48 -8.97
CA ILE A 350 -1.01 -5.21 -10.38
C ILE A 350 0.45 -5.60 -10.69
N ALA A 351 1.36 -5.45 -9.72
CA ALA A 351 2.76 -5.86 -9.88
C ALA A 351 2.89 -7.38 -9.99
N ARG A 352 2.10 -8.15 -9.24
CA ARG A 352 2.08 -9.62 -9.31
C ARG A 352 1.66 -10.13 -10.69
N ILE A 353 0.70 -9.45 -11.32
CA ILE A 353 0.25 -9.77 -12.70
C ILE A 353 1.38 -9.49 -13.69
N ALA A 354 2.03 -8.34 -13.60
CA ALA A 354 3.16 -7.97 -14.47
C ALA A 354 4.34 -8.97 -14.34
N ASP A 355 4.65 -9.41 -13.12
CA ASP A 355 5.69 -10.40 -12.85
C ASP A 355 5.36 -11.76 -13.43
N LYS A 356 4.10 -12.21 -13.33
CA LYS A 356 3.63 -13.47 -13.92
C LYS A 356 3.77 -13.45 -15.45
N VAL A 357 3.39 -12.36 -16.10
CA VAL A 357 3.57 -12.17 -17.54
C VAL A 357 5.05 -12.18 -17.90
N SER A 358 5.90 -11.46 -17.16
CA SER A 358 7.34 -11.41 -17.39
C SER A 358 8.01 -12.82 -17.31
N GLY A 359 7.52 -13.67 -16.40
CA GLY A 359 8.03 -15.04 -16.24
C GLY A 359 7.75 -15.96 -17.44
N ILE A 360 6.67 -15.71 -18.19
CA ILE A 360 6.32 -16.47 -19.40
C ILE A 360 6.98 -15.85 -20.64
N PHE A 361 7.18 -14.55 -20.62
CA PHE A 361 7.64 -13.78 -21.76
C PHE A 361 9.02 -14.20 -22.27
N VAL A 362 10.00 -14.38 -21.38
CA VAL A 362 11.38 -14.73 -21.78
C VAL A 362 11.47 -16.11 -22.48
N PRO A 363 10.87 -17.19 -21.94
CA PRO A 363 10.79 -18.46 -22.67
C PRO A 363 10.10 -18.34 -24.03
N ALA A 364 9.00 -17.57 -24.11
CA ALA A 364 8.26 -17.36 -25.36
C ALA A 364 9.14 -16.66 -26.42
N VAL A 365 9.90 -15.65 -26.03
CA VAL A 365 10.83 -14.94 -26.92
C VAL A 365 11.94 -15.87 -27.45
N ILE A 366 12.50 -16.71 -26.60
CA ILE A 366 13.50 -17.72 -27.04
C ILE A 366 12.89 -18.65 -28.09
N ALA A 367 11.66 -19.10 -27.89
CA ALA A 367 10.95 -19.93 -28.86
C ALA A 367 10.68 -19.16 -30.18
N ILE A 368 10.23 -17.92 -30.11
CA ILE A 368 10.02 -17.06 -31.30
C ILE A 368 11.33 -16.87 -32.07
N ALA A 369 12.44 -16.59 -31.38
CA ALA A 369 13.74 -16.45 -32.02
C ALA A 369 14.18 -17.75 -32.73
N ALA A 370 13.97 -18.91 -32.11
CA ALA A 370 14.25 -20.20 -32.72
C ALA A 370 13.38 -20.47 -33.97
N VAL A 371 12.08 -20.16 -33.87
CA VAL A 371 11.16 -20.27 -35.01
C VAL A 371 11.56 -19.29 -36.11
N THR A 372 11.89 -18.05 -35.79
CA THR A 372 12.37 -17.05 -36.76
C THR A 372 13.60 -17.57 -37.50
N PHE A 373 14.56 -18.11 -36.78
CA PHE A 373 15.76 -18.73 -37.38
C PHE A 373 15.39 -19.84 -38.37
N LEU A 374 14.56 -20.77 -37.94
CA LEU A 374 14.15 -21.90 -38.81
C LEU A 374 13.38 -21.45 -40.06
N VAL A 375 12.46 -20.50 -39.90
CA VAL A 375 11.67 -19.96 -41.02
C VAL A 375 12.58 -19.35 -42.10
N TRP A 376 13.57 -18.54 -41.70
CA TRP A 376 14.48 -17.93 -42.67
C TRP A 376 15.43 -18.91 -43.29
N ILE A 377 15.87 -19.97 -42.61
CA ILE A 377 16.64 -21.07 -43.21
C ILE A 377 15.78 -21.83 -44.24
N LEU A 378 14.53 -22.17 -43.89
CA LEU A 378 13.59 -22.82 -44.82
C LEU A 378 13.21 -21.95 -46.01
N ALA A 379 13.23 -20.64 -45.85
CA ALA A 379 13.05 -19.68 -46.93
C ALA A 379 14.30 -19.54 -47.83
N GLY A 380 15.36 -20.33 -47.60
CA GLY A 380 16.55 -20.35 -48.47
C GLY A 380 17.56 -19.23 -48.22
N GLN A 381 17.45 -18.52 -47.08
CA GLN A 381 18.40 -17.47 -46.71
C GLN A 381 19.67 -18.06 -46.07
N SER A 382 20.77 -17.28 -46.13
CA SER A 382 22.05 -17.73 -45.51
C SER A 382 21.92 -17.92 -43.98
N PHE A 383 22.76 -18.80 -43.42
CA PHE A 383 22.80 -19.03 -42.00
C PHE A 383 23.02 -17.74 -41.20
N GLY A 384 23.96 -16.87 -41.67
CA GLY A 384 24.24 -15.57 -41.05
C GLY A 384 23.05 -14.64 -41.05
N TYR A 385 22.30 -14.62 -42.15
CA TYR A 385 21.07 -13.81 -42.25
C TYR A 385 19.99 -14.27 -41.27
N ALA A 386 19.70 -15.56 -41.23
CA ALA A 386 18.72 -16.14 -40.33
C ALA A 386 19.10 -15.91 -38.85
N LEU A 387 20.40 -16.09 -38.54
CA LEU A 387 20.94 -15.85 -37.22
C LEU A 387 20.81 -14.40 -36.79
N ALA A 388 21.09 -13.44 -37.69
CA ALA A 388 20.93 -12.03 -37.39
C ALA A 388 19.46 -11.63 -37.04
N ARG A 389 18.48 -12.25 -37.70
CA ARG A 389 17.04 -12.04 -37.38
C ARG A 389 16.70 -12.63 -36.01
N ALA A 390 17.15 -13.84 -35.72
CA ALA A 390 16.94 -14.46 -34.42
C ALA A 390 17.58 -13.64 -33.28
N ILE A 391 18.81 -13.16 -33.47
CA ILE A 391 19.48 -12.27 -32.50
C ILE A 391 18.72 -10.97 -32.32
N SER A 392 18.21 -10.36 -33.41
CA SER A 392 17.39 -9.14 -33.32
C SER A 392 16.16 -9.35 -32.47
N VAL A 393 15.46 -10.50 -32.60
CA VAL A 393 14.32 -10.89 -31.75
C VAL A 393 14.73 -11.01 -30.30
N LEU A 394 15.83 -11.71 -29.99
CA LEU A 394 16.30 -11.87 -28.60
C LEU A 394 16.63 -10.52 -27.94
N VAL A 395 17.27 -9.63 -28.68
CA VAL A 395 17.76 -8.36 -28.14
C VAL A 395 16.63 -7.36 -27.92
N ILE A 396 15.71 -7.19 -28.90
CA ILE A 396 14.62 -6.23 -28.78
C ILE A 396 13.61 -6.61 -27.69
N SER A 397 13.49 -7.89 -27.41
CA SER A 397 12.46 -8.44 -26.53
C SER A 397 12.84 -8.42 -25.02
N CYS A 398 13.73 -7.54 -24.62
CA CYS A 398 14.06 -7.46 -23.19
C CYS A 398 12.89 -6.86 -22.36
N PRO A 399 12.37 -7.54 -21.33
CA PRO A 399 11.29 -7.03 -20.49
C PRO A 399 11.78 -6.06 -19.40
N CYS A 400 12.84 -5.30 -19.62
CA CYS A 400 13.46 -4.41 -18.63
C CYS A 400 12.48 -3.35 -18.11
N ALA A 401 11.78 -2.68 -19.04
CA ALA A 401 10.80 -1.65 -18.73
C ALA A 401 9.60 -2.21 -17.93
N LEU A 402 9.16 -3.43 -18.23
CA LEU A 402 8.05 -4.09 -17.55
C LEU A 402 8.33 -4.32 -16.07
N GLY A 403 9.55 -4.74 -15.73
CA GLY A 403 9.95 -4.98 -14.33
C GLY A 403 10.04 -3.70 -13.48
N LEU A 404 10.19 -2.53 -14.11
CA LEU A 404 10.29 -1.23 -13.44
C LEU A 404 8.97 -0.44 -13.44
N ALA A 405 8.06 -0.75 -14.36
CA ALA A 405 6.84 0.01 -14.61
C ALA A 405 6.00 0.26 -13.36
N THR A 406 5.83 -0.74 -12.52
CA THR A 406 5.02 -0.67 -11.29
C THR A 406 5.81 -0.21 -10.07
N PRO A 407 6.98 -0.80 -9.73
CA PRO A 407 7.67 -0.47 -8.48
C PRO A 407 8.12 0.99 -8.42
N VAL A 408 8.59 1.55 -9.55
CA VAL A 408 9.05 2.95 -9.59
C VAL A 408 7.90 3.92 -9.37
N ALA A 409 6.74 3.70 -10.02
CA ALA A 409 5.58 4.55 -9.85
C ALA A 409 5.02 4.50 -8.41
N ILE A 410 4.95 3.31 -7.81
CA ILE A 410 4.52 3.12 -6.42
C ILE A 410 5.46 3.86 -5.46
N MET A 411 6.78 3.72 -5.64
CA MET A 411 7.74 4.39 -4.76
C MET A 411 7.67 5.92 -4.86
N VAL A 412 7.49 6.46 -6.07
CA VAL A 412 7.29 7.91 -6.25
C VAL A 412 5.95 8.33 -5.65
N GLY A 413 4.88 7.57 -5.85
CA GLY A 413 3.56 7.82 -5.27
C GLY A 413 3.59 7.82 -3.74
N ASN A 414 4.19 6.81 -3.12
CA ASN A 414 4.37 6.75 -1.66
C ASN A 414 5.23 7.91 -1.14
N GLY A 415 6.31 8.26 -1.86
CA GLY A 415 7.16 9.39 -1.50
C GLY A 415 6.42 10.73 -1.57
N MET A 416 5.54 10.89 -2.56
CA MET A 416 4.66 12.07 -2.67
C MET A 416 3.61 12.09 -1.55
N GLY A 417 3.01 10.94 -1.24
CA GLY A 417 2.10 10.78 -0.11
C GLY A 417 2.76 11.22 1.20
N ALA A 418 3.91 10.65 1.52
CA ALA A 418 4.65 10.95 2.75
C ALA A 418 5.01 12.44 2.89
N ARG A 419 5.41 13.11 1.81
CA ARG A 419 5.67 14.57 1.81
C ARG A 419 4.44 15.41 2.09
N ASN A 420 3.24 14.89 1.85
CA ASN A 420 1.97 15.57 2.09
C ASN A 420 1.27 15.06 3.35
N GLY A 421 1.93 14.26 4.18
CA GLY A 421 1.36 13.68 5.39
C GLY A 421 0.39 12.52 5.14
N ILE A 422 0.40 11.90 3.96
CA ILE A 422 -0.42 10.76 3.58
C ILE A 422 0.48 9.51 3.51
N LEU A 423 0.32 8.59 4.46
CA LEU A 423 1.18 7.41 4.58
C LEU A 423 0.41 6.15 4.19
N PHE A 424 0.84 5.46 3.14
CA PHE A 424 0.33 4.16 2.76
C PHE A 424 1.20 3.07 3.39
N LYS A 425 0.63 2.15 4.16
CA LYS A 425 1.39 1.08 4.81
C LYS A 425 1.91 0.03 3.85
N THR A 426 1.20 -0.17 2.75
CA THR A 426 1.58 -1.16 1.73
C THR A 426 1.36 -0.62 0.32
N ALA A 427 2.04 -1.23 -0.66
CA ALA A 427 1.77 -0.95 -2.07
C ALA A 427 0.34 -1.35 -2.49
N ALA A 428 -0.24 -2.36 -1.82
CA ALA A 428 -1.62 -2.76 -2.03
C ALA A 428 -2.60 -1.70 -1.51
N SER A 429 -2.34 -1.12 -0.33
CA SER A 429 -3.15 -0.04 0.24
C SER A 429 -3.20 1.17 -0.71
N LEU A 430 -2.04 1.55 -1.31
CA LEU A 430 -2.01 2.60 -2.31
C LEU A 430 -2.85 2.23 -3.56
N GLU A 431 -2.79 0.97 -4.02
CA GLU A 431 -3.57 0.53 -5.19
C GLU A 431 -5.08 0.51 -4.89
N GLU A 432 -5.49 -0.04 -3.74
CA GLU A 432 -6.92 -0.18 -3.38
C GLU A 432 -7.57 1.18 -3.06
N THR A 433 -6.84 2.12 -2.45
CA THR A 433 -7.34 3.49 -2.21
C THR A 433 -7.86 4.17 -3.48
N GLY A 434 -7.18 3.99 -4.61
CA GLY A 434 -7.61 4.57 -5.89
C GLY A 434 -8.85 3.93 -6.50
N LYS A 435 -9.17 2.71 -6.07
CA LYS A 435 -10.33 1.94 -6.52
C LYS A 435 -11.57 2.14 -5.64
N THR A 436 -11.46 2.94 -4.57
CA THR A 436 -12.56 3.22 -3.65
C THR A 436 -13.78 3.77 -4.38
N GLU A 437 -14.94 3.18 -4.11
CA GLU A 437 -16.25 3.56 -4.65
C GLU A 437 -17.17 4.12 -3.55
N ILE A 438 -16.97 3.68 -2.29
CA ILE A 438 -17.74 4.09 -1.12
C ILE A 438 -16.76 4.55 -0.03
N VAL A 439 -16.96 5.73 0.53
CA VAL A 439 -16.23 6.23 1.70
C VAL A 439 -17.20 6.31 2.88
N VAL A 440 -16.90 5.57 3.92
CA VAL A 440 -17.62 5.61 5.20
C VAL A 440 -16.81 6.46 6.16
N LEU A 441 -17.42 7.52 6.68
CA LEU A 441 -16.79 8.45 7.61
C LEU A 441 -17.40 8.27 9.00
N ASP A 442 -16.57 8.02 10.01
CA ASP A 442 -17.02 8.19 11.38
C ASP A 442 -17.37 9.65 11.64
N LYS A 443 -18.24 9.91 12.61
CA LYS A 443 -18.59 11.30 12.99
C LYS A 443 -17.50 11.95 13.81
N THR A 444 -17.22 11.36 14.97
CA THR A 444 -16.41 12.00 16.05
C THR A 444 -14.93 11.99 15.70
N GLY A 445 -14.23 13.14 15.84
CA GLY A 445 -12.80 13.25 15.49
C GLY A 445 -12.49 13.19 13.99
N THR A 446 -13.41 12.67 13.17
CA THR A 446 -13.26 12.52 11.70
C THR A 446 -13.96 13.65 10.96
N ILE A 447 -15.30 13.72 10.97
CA ILE A 447 -16.10 14.82 10.39
C ILE A 447 -16.08 16.03 11.31
N THR A 448 -16.10 15.78 12.63
CA THR A 448 -16.08 16.79 13.68
C THR A 448 -14.70 16.87 14.33
N LYS A 449 -14.48 17.92 15.14
CA LYS A 449 -13.19 18.13 15.82
C LYS A 449 -12.90 17.11 16.92
N GLY A 450 -13.92 16.39 17.40
CA GLY A 450 -13.83 15.46 18.53
C GLY A 450 -13.76 16.16 19.89
N GLU A 451 -13.79 17.48 19.90
CA GLU A 451 -13.76 18.33 21.08
C GLU A 451 -15.10 19.05 21.21
N PRO A 452 -15.96 18.65 22.16
CA PRO A 452 -17.19 19.42 22.45
C PRO A 452 -16.86 20.84 22.80
N ARG A 453 -17.61 21.80 22.22
CA ARG A 453 -17.51 23.24 22.53
C ARG A 453 -18.86 23.83 22.87
N VAL A 454 -18.88 24.87 23.71
CA VAL A 454 -20.08 25.67 23.98
C VAL A 454 -20.46 26.43 22.70
N THR A 455 -21.68 26.19 22.21
CA THR A 455 -22.19 26.85 21.00
C THR A 455 -23.23 27.93 21.28
N ASP A 456 -24.05 27.75 22.31
CA ASP A 456 -25.08 28.69 22.68
C ASP A 456 -25.21 28.76 24.20
N ILE A 457 -25.47 29.95 24.71
CA ILE A 457 -25.76 30.20 26.11
C ILE A 457 -27.10 30.91 26.15
N LEU A 458 -28.08 30.31 26.82
CA LEU A 458 -29.47 30.78 26.91
C LEU A 458 -29.84 30.95 28.37
N PRO A 459 -29.60 32.14 28.99
CA PRO A 459 -29.97 32.42 30.34
C PRO A 459 -31.52 32.50 30.52
N ALA A 460 -32.02 32.10 31.67
CA ALA A 460 -33.40 32.31 32.03
C ALA A 460 -33.72 33.81 32.21
N ALA A 461 -35.00 34.17 32.12
CA ALA A 461 -35.42 35.58 32.25
C ALA A 461 -34.95 36.18 33.59
N GLY A 462 -34.16 37.27 33.50
CA GLY A 462 -33.59 37.93 34.66
C GLY A 462 -32.27 37.39 35.20
N VAL A 463 -31.71 36.37 34.58
CA VAL A 463 -30.38 35.81 34.91
C VAL A 463 -29.33 36.35 33.93
N PRO A 464 -28.27 37.04 34.41
CA PRO A 464 -27.16 37.46 33.55
C PRO A 464 -26.42 36.24 33.00
N GLU A 465 -25.99 36.30 31.73
CA GLU A 465 -25.19 35.23 31.06
C GLU A 465 -23.95 34.87 31.85
N GLU A 466 -23.21 35.89 32.32
CA GLU A 466 -22.01 35.70 33.13
C GLU A 466 -22.29 34.92 34.41
N ARG A 467 -23.45 35.14 35.04
CA ARG A 467 -23.88 34.43 36.26
C ARG A 467 -24.18 32.97 35.99
N LEU A 468 -24.94 32.68 34.92
CA LEU A 468 -25.21 31.32 34.47
C LEU A 468 -23.88 30.56 34.22
N LEU A 469 -22.98 31.20 33.46
CA LEU A 469 -21.71 30.55 33.08
C LEU A 469 -20.79 30.34 34.29
N THR A 470 -20.73 31.30 35.24
CA THR A 470 -19.94 31.18 36.49
C THR A 470 -20.42 30.03 37.35
N LEU A 471 -21.73 29.89 37.56
CA LEU A 471 -22.29 28.80 38.36
C LEU A 471 -22.18 27.45 37.66
N ALA A 472 -22.41 27.42 36.35
CA ALA A 472 -22.18 26.21 35.54
C ALA A 472 -20.72 25.77 35.62
N TYR A 473 -19.76 26.68 35.42
CA TYR A 473 -18.33 26.40 35.51
C TYR A 473 -17.96 25.89 36.93
N SER A 474 -18.51 26.50 38.00
CA SER A 474 -18.22 26.08 39.35
C SER A 474 -18.67 24.65 39.64
N LEU A 475 -19.79 24.20 39.05
CA LEU A 475 -20.31 22.84 39.18
C LEU A 475 -19.53 21.87 38.30
N GLU A 476 -19.32 22.22 37.02
CA GLU A 476 -18.68 21.36 36.02
C GLU A 476 -17.17 21.14 36.28
N LYS A 477 -16.50 22.10 36.98
CA LYS A 477 -15.07 22.02 37.31
C LYS A 477 -14.68 20.72 38.04
N ASN A 478 -15.63 20.15 38.78
CA ASN A 478 -15.41 18.92 39.53
C ASN A 478 -15.88 17.63 38.77
N SER A 479 -16.33 17.81 37.53
CA SER A 479 -16.85 16.71 36.71
C SER A 479 -15.78 16.18 35.74
N GLU A 480 -15.68 14.87 35.59
CA GLU A 480 -14.83 14.20 34.61
C GLU A 480 -15.54 13.96 33.27
N HIS A 481 -16.76 14.45 33.12
CA HIS A 481 -17.55 14.23 31.90
C HIS A 481 -16.98 15.07 30.72
N PRO A 482 -16.87 14.51 29.50
CA PRO A 482 -16.32 15.25 28.35
C PRO A 482 -17.02 16.57 28.02
N LEU A 483 -18.34 16.68 28.30
CA LEU A 483 -19.10 17.92 28.12
C LEU A 483 -18.73 19.00 29.14
N ALA A 484 -18.27 18.59 30.34
CA ALA A 484 -17.78 19.52 31.34
C ALA A 484 -16.55 20.32 30.85
N GLY A 485 -15.65 19.65 30.17
CA GLY A 485 -14.46 20.23 29.54
C GLY A 485 -14.79 21.40 28.63
N ALA A 486 -15.89 21.32 27.88
CA ALA A 486 -16.36 22.39 27.02
C ALA A 486 -16.76 23.65 27.80
N VAL A 487 -17.49 23.48 28.92
CA VAL A 487 -17.93 24.59 29.79
C VAL A 487 -16.73 25.20 30.49
N ILE A 488 -15.80 24.38 30.98
CA ILE A 488 -14.58 24.80 31.66
C ILE A 488 -13.69 25.64 30.72
N ALA A 489 -13.46 25.13 29.49
CA ALA A 489 -12.65 25.81 28.50
C ALA A 489 -13.24 27.17 28.10
N TYR A 490 -14.55 27.21 27.84
CA TYR A 490 -15.23 28.45 27.48
C TYR A 490 -15.22 29.48 28.62
N ALA A 491 -15.42 29.05 29.87
CA ALA A 491 -15.32 29.92 31.06
C ALA A 491 -13.88 30.45 31.25
N GLY A 492 -12.86 29.61 30.93
CA GLY A 492 -11.46 30.02 30.95
C GLY A 492 -11.13 31.08 29.90
N GLU A 493 -11.63 30.96 28.66
CA GLU A 493 -11.51 31.98 27.61
C GLU A 493 -12.11 33.33 28.05
N LYS A 494 -13.20 33.28 28.82
CA LYS A 494 -13.86 34.49 29.42
C LYS A 494 -13.19 34.95 30.71
N GLN A 495 -12.11 34.30 31.15
CA GLN A 495 -11.38 34.64 32.40
C GLN A 495 -12.26 34.64 33.66
N LEU A 496 -13.30 33.79 33.68
CA LEU A 496 -14.19 33.65 34.82
C LEU A 496 -13.53 32.87 35.94
N ARG A 497 -13.92 33.14 37.18
CA ARG A 497 -13.43 32.42 38.35
C ARG A 497 -14.53 31.51 38.89
N ALA A 498 -14.21 30.24 39.06
CA ALA A 498 -15.12 29.30 39.70
C ALA A 498 -15.34 29.65 41.17
N GLU A 499 -16.58 29.56 41.64
CA GLU A 499 -16.91 29.59 43.05
C GLU A 499 -16.65 28.24 43.71
N GLU A 500 -16.49 28.21 45.02
CA GLU A 500 -16.30 26.98 45.77
C GLU A 500 -17.63 26.22 45.85
N VAL A 501 -17.61 24.96 45.42
CA VAL A 501 -18.75 24.03 45.49
C VAL A 501 -18.39 22.88 46.38
N THR A 502 -19.20 22.66 47.40
CA THR A 502 -19.11 21.56 48.37
C THR A 502 -20.18 20.52 48.13
N GLU A 503 -20.12 19.39 48.75
CA GLU A 503 -21.08 18.25 48.59
C GLU A 503 -21.32 17.88 47.12
N PHE A 504 -20.26 17.93 46.29
CA PHE A 504 -20.38 17.59 44.87
C PHE A 504 -20.74 16.10 44.69
N GLN A 505 -21.72 15.82 43.84
CA GLN A 505 -22.15 14.49 43.49
C GLN A 505 -22.45 14.39 41.99
N ALA A 506 -21.76 13.49 41.32
CA ALA A 506 -22.11 13.08 39.95
C ALA A 506 -23.18 12.00 39.98
N LEU A 507 -24.23 12.17 39.20
CA LEU A 507 -25.38 11.24 39.08
C LEU A 507 -25.32 10.62 37.67
N PRO A 508 -24.77 9.40 37.50
CA PRO A 508 -24.62 8.79 36.19
C PRO A 508 -25.91 8.76 35.38
N GLY A 509 -25.85 9.26 34.13
CA GLY A 509 -27.01 9.35 33.22
C GLY A 509 -28.00 10.49 33.48
N ASN A 510 -27.90 11.22 34.58
CA ASN A 510 -28.80 12.30 34.97
C ASN A 510 -28.15 13.68 34.94
N GLY A 511 -27.11 13.89 35.74
CA GLY A 511 -26.45 15.18 35.87
C GLY A 511 -25.57 15.30 37.09
N LEU A 512 -25.43 16.54 37.57
CA LEU A 512 -24.55 16.94 38.66
C LEU A 512 -25.34 17.65 39.75
N LEU A 513 -24.90 17.47 40.99
CA LEU A 513 -25.35 18.20 42.16
C LEU A 513 -24.15 18.77 42.90
N GLY A 514 -24.33 19.96 43.51
CA GLY A 514 -23.33 20.54 44.39
C GLY A 514 -23.87 21.73 45.15
N ARG A 515 -23.31 22.04 46.32
CA ARG A 515 -23.73 23.14 47.13
C ARG A 515 -22.78 24.31 46.98
N SER A 516 -23.27 25.41 46.43
CA SER A 516 -22.56 26.70 46.42
C SER A 516 -22.91 27.54 47.65
N ARG A 517 -22.31 28.70 47.79
CA ARG A 517 -22.68 29.67 48.86
C ARG A 517 -24.11 30.19 48.75
N GLU A 518 -24.71 30.15 47.57
CA GLU A 518 -26.04 30.70 47.29
C GLU A 518 -27.15 29.64 47.36
N GLY A 519 -26.83 28.38 47.32
CA GLY A 519 -27.82 27.30 47.36
C GLY A 519 -27.34 26.02 46.70
N LEU A 520 -28.27 25.10 46.46
CA LEU A 520 -28.06 23.83 45.82
C LEU A 520 -28.03 24.02 44.30
N LEU A 521 -26.84 23.83 43.70
CA LEU A 521 -26.67 23.84 42.24
C LEU A 521 -27.03 22.46 41.66
N THR A 522 -27.78 22.47 40.60
CA THR A 522 -28.13 21.28 39.79
C THR A 522 -27.76 21.52 38.33
N GLY A 523 -27.12 20.57 37.69
CA GLY A 523 -26.82 20.64 36.27
C GLY A 523 -27.05 19.31 35.59
N GLY A 524 -27.53 19.26 34.35
CA GLY A 524 -27.70 18.00 33.64
C GLY A 524 -28.72 17.99 32.52
N SER A 525 -29.22 16.78 32.23
CA SER A 525 -30.16 16.54 31.12
C SER A 525 -31.54 17.21 31.36
N PHE A 526 -32.27 17.47 30.28
CA PHE A 526 -33.64 17.99 30.36
C PHE A 526 -34.54 17.11 31.23
N ALA A 527 -34.47 15.80 31.07
CA ALA A 527 -35.28 14.84 31.85
C ALA A 527 -35.00 14.97 33.36
N TYR A 528 -33.74 15.13 33.73
CA TYR A 528 -33.34 15.27 35.13
C TYR A 528 -33.78 16.62 35.72
N ILE A 529 -33.49 17.71 35.04
CA ILE A 529 -33.82 19.05 35.56
C ILE A 529 -35.34 19.29 35.59
N SER A 530 -36.09 18.83 34.59
CA SER A 530 -37.57 18.92 34.58
C SER A 530 -38.26 18.13 35.69
N SER A 531 -37.58 17.07 36.20
CA SER A 531 -38.08 16.33 37.37
C SER A 531 -37.89 17.08 38.71
N LYS A 532 -37.03 18.09 38.75
CA LYS A 532 -36.67 18.83 39.94
C LYS A 532 -37.22 20.27 39.95
N ILE A 533 -37.18 20.93 38.79
CA ILE A 533 -37.51 22.33 38.62
C ILE A 533 -38.60 22.45 37.55
N PRO A 534 -39.72 23.16 37.80
CA PRO A 534 -40.71 23.42 36.77
C PRO A 534 -40.13 24.25 35.65
N LEU A 535 -40.18 23.76 34.42
CA LEU A 535 -39.70 24.40 33.22
C LEU A 535 -40.85 24.96 32.39
N SER A 536 -40.66 26.08 31.72
CA SER A 536 -41.65 26.65 30.81
C SER A 536 -41.75 25.86 29.50
N ALA A 537 -42.90 25.91 28.83
CA ALA A 537 -43.10 25.30 27.51
C ALA A 537 -42.11 25.86 26.45
N ASP A 538 -41.77 27.15 26.54
CA ASP A 538 -40.76 27.82 25.70
C ASP A 538 -39.35 27.18 25.90
N THR A 539 -39.00 26.83 27.16
CA THR A 539 -37.73 26.14 27.46
C THR A 539 -37.71 24.74 26.84
N GLU A 540 -38.80 24.00 26.91
CA GLU A 540 -38.92 22.68 26.31
C GLU A 540 -38.80 22.73 24.76
N GLU A 541 -39.43 23.74 24.15
CA GLU A 541 -39.34 23.95 22.71
C GLU A 541 -37.91 24.31 22.27
N LYS A 542 -37.21 25.17 22.99
CA LYS A 542 -35.80 25.51 22.75
C LYS A 542 -34.88 24.31 22.92
N VAL A 543 -35.10 23.46 23.94
CA VAL A 543 -34.35 22.20 24.10
C VAL A 543 -34.55 21.30 22.91
N LYS A 544 -35.78 21.12 22.42
CA LYS A 544 -36.10 20.32 21.24
C LYS A 544 -35.47 20.89 19.98
N GLN A 545 -35.46 22.22 19.86
CA GLN A 545 -34.82 22.89 18.72
C GLN A 545 -33.29 22.65 18.73
N LEU A 546 -32.62 22.93 19.84
CA LEU A 546 -31.16 22.73 19.97
C LEU A 546 -30.76 21.25 19.72
N ALA A 547 -31.55 20.32 20.31
CA ALA A 547 -31.34 18.89 20.03
C ALA A 547 -31.56 18.53 18.54
N GLY A 548 -32.54 19.19 17.89
CA GLY A 548 -32.76 19.09 16.46
C GLY A 548 -31.62 19.64 15.60
N GLU A 549 -30.86 20.61 16.13
CA GLU A 549 -29.65 21.17 15.51
C GLU A 549 -28.40 20.32 15.78
N GLY A 550 -28.52 19.20 16.49
CA GLY A 550 -27.38 18.31 16.82
C GLY A 550 -26.56 18.81 18.03
N LYS A 551 -27.14 19.71 18.86
CA LYS A 551 -26.48 20.21 20.05
C LYS A 551 -27.03 19.50 21.29
N THR A 552 -26.20 19.39 22.32
CA THR A 552 -26.59 18.81 23.62
C THR A 552 -26.84 19.94 24.61
N PRO A 553 -28.09 20.26 24.96
CA PRO A 553 -28.41 21.28 25.95
C PRO A 553 -28.16 20.73 27.35
N LEU A 554 -27.30 21.40 28.11
CA LEU A 554 -27.08 21.22 29.52
C LEU A 554 -27.88 22.25 30.27
N LEU A 555 -28.82 21.85 31.13
CA LEU A 555 -29.67 22.75 31.90
C LEU A 555 -29.12 22.91 33.30
N PHE A 556 -29.18 24.13 33.82
CA PHE A 556 -28.67 24.47 35.14
C PHE A 556 -29.77 25.15 36.01
N GLY A 557 -29.73 24.83 37.28
CA GLY A 557 -30.65 25.39 38.28
C GLY A 557 -29.96 25.64 39.62
N LEU A 558 -30.51 26.58 40.37
CA LEU A 558 -30.13 26.94 41.75
C LEU A 558 -31.36 26.74 42.62
N ASP A 559 -31.30 25.84 43.58
CA ASP A 559 -32.44 25.39 44.38
C ASP A 559 -33.62 24.95 43.47
N ASN A 560 -34.72 25.68 43.50
CA ASN A 560 -35.90 25.44 42.67
C ASN A 560 -36.03 26.43 41.48
N GLN A 561 -35.00 27.22 41.20
CA GLN A 561 -35.03 28.23 40.14
C GLN A 561 -34.22 27.74 38.94
N PHE A 562 -34.80 27.82 37.75
CA PHE A 562 -34.09 27.58 36.51
C PHE A 562 -33.17 28.74 36.17
N LEU A 563 -31.88 28.49 36.02
CA LEU A 563 -30.87 29.50 35.69
C LEU A 563 -30.72 29.72 34.19
N GLY A 564 -30.89 28.66 33.41
CA GLY A 564 -30.68 28.70 31.97
C GLY A 564 -30.12 27.39 31.42
N MET A 565 -29.76 27.39 30.14
CA MET A 565 -29.14 26.24 29.46
C MET A 565 -27.91 26.68 28.68
N ILE A 566 -26.96 25.77 28.62
CA ILE A 566 -25.71 25.88 27.80
C ILE A 566 -25.74 24.73 26.80
N ALA A 567 -25.74 25.04 25.51
CA ALA A 567 -25.68 24.02 24.48
C ALA A 567 -24.22 23.74 24.11
N VAL A 568 -23.90 22.46 24.11
CA VAL A 568 -22.58 21.95 23.75
C VAL A 568 -22.70 21.09 22.52
N ALA A 569 -21.83 21.26 21.56
CA ALA A 569 -21.79 20.41 20.37
C ALA A 569 -20.34 20.13 19.94
N ASP A 570 -20.15 18.98 19.34
CA ASP A 570 -18.93 18.68 18.60
C ASP A 570 -19.02 19.33 17.20
N VAL A 571 -18.11 20.25 16.94
CA VAL A 571 -18.20 21.17 15.78
C VAL A 571 -17.65 20.46 14.54
N VAL A 572 -18.39 20.54 13.42
CA VAL A 572 -17.93 20.06 12.10
C VAL A 572 -16.65 20.82 11.71
N LYS A 573 -15.63 20.11 11.25
CA LYS A 573 -14.39 20.73 10.77
C LYS A 573 -14.67 21.61 9.56
N GLU A 574 -13.96 22.70 9.43
CA GLU A 574 -14.17 23.70 8.38
C GLU A 574 -13.99 23.14 6.96
N ASP A 575 -13.12 22.16 6.81
CA ASP A 575 -12.77 21.50 5.55
C ASP A 575 -13.69 20.33 5.18
N SER A 576 -14.54 19.85 6.11
CA SER A 576 -15.39 18.67 5.90
C SER A 576 -16.33 18.81 4.71
N THR A 577 -16.99 19.96 4.57
CA THR A 577 -17.96 20.19 3.47
C THR A 577 -17.27 20.18 2.11
N GLU A 578 -16.08 20.77 2.01
CA GLU A 578 -15.32 20.78 0.76
C GLU A 578 -14.77 19.40 0.42
N ALA A 579 -14.26 18.66 1.42
CA ALA A 579 -13.77 17.29 1.26
C ALA A 579 -14.87 16.33 0.79
N VAL A 580 -16.06 16.40 1.39
CA VAL A 580 -17.22 15.60 0.99
C VAL A 580 -17.63 15.90 -0.45
N LYS A 581 -17.64 17.19 -0.81
CA LYS A 581 -17.93 17.63 -2.17
C LYS A 581 -16.90 17.09 -3.18
N GLU A 582 -15.60 17.17 -2.88
CA GLU A 582 -14.55 16.62 -3.74
C GLU A 582 -14.72 15.12 -3.95
N LEU A 583 -15.00 14.34 -2.88
CA LEU A 583 -15.26 12.90 -2.98
C LEU A 583 -16.47 12.60 -3.87
N THR A 584 -17.56 13.37 -3.69
CA THR A 584 -18.78 13.21 -4.50
C THR A 584 -18.53 13.59 -5.97
N ASP A 585 -17.79 14.68 -6.23
CA ASP A 585 -17.39 15.07 -7.58
C ASP A 585 -16.50 14.01 -8.26
N MET A 586 -15.70 13.25 -7.50
CA MET A 586 -14.94 12.08 -7.99
C MET A 586 -15.80 10.85 -8.27
N GLY A 587 -17.12 10.90 -8.03
CA GLY A 587 -18.06 9.79 -8.19
C GLY A 587 -18.05 8.79 -7.04
N ILE A 588 -17.55 9.16 -5.87
CA ILE A 588 -17.50 8.34 -4.67
C ILE A 588 -18.74 8.61 -3.83
N ARG A 589 -19.40 7.56 -3.38
CA ARG A 589 -20.52 7.62 -2.46
C ARG A 589 -20.01 7.85 -1.03
N VAL A 590 -20.49 8.89 -0.35
CA VAL A 590 -20.05 9.24 1.00
C VAL A 590 -21.17 8.95 1.99
N ILE A 591 -20.85 8.17 3.02
CA ILE A 591 -21.78 7.71 4.07
C ILE A 591 -21.24 8.14 5.44
N MET A 592 -22.04 8.77 6.27
CA MET A 592 -21.68 9.02 7.66
C MET A 592 -22.17 7.88 8.54
N LEU A 593 -21.29 7.33 9.37
CA LEU A 593 -21.55 6.26 10.33
C LEU A 593 -21.38 6.78 11.76
N THR A 594 -22.39 6.62 12.63
CA THR A 594 -22.33 7.15 14.00
C THR A 594 -23.20 6.37 14.99
N GLY A 595 -22.80 6.37 16.26
CA GLY A 595 -23.61 5.88 17.38
C GLY A 595 -24.70 6.85 17.83
N ASP A 596 -24.72 8.08 17.33
CA ASP A 596 -25.71 9.07 17.70
C ASP A 596 -27.12 8.69 17.24
N ASN A 597 -28.13 9.32 17.83
CA ASN A 597 -29.48 9.21 17.34
C ASN A 597 -29.65 9.82 15.93
N GLU A 598 -30.64 9.35 15.20
CA GLU A 598 -30.88 9.69 13.79
C GLU A 598 -31.04 11.21 13.54
N ARG A 599 -31.69 11.92 14.47
CA ARG A 599 -31.94 13.37 14.34
C ARG A 599 -30.63 14.17 14.41
N THR A 600 -29.81 13.90 15.42
CA THR A 600 -28.46 14.53 15.59
C THR A 600 -27.57 14.20 14.41
N ALA A 601 -27.56 12.93 14.00
CA ALA A 601 -26.77 12.46 12.89
C ALA A 601 -27.11 13.18 11.58
N LYS A 602 -28.40 13.29 11.25
CA LYS A 602 -28.86 14.03 10.07
C LYS A 602 -28.50 15.51 10.09
N ALA A 603 -28.56 16.16 11.28
CA ALA A 603 -28.18 17.56 11.42
C ALA A 603 -26.68 17.78 11.13
N VAL A 604 -25.81 16.94 11.66
CA VAL A 604 -24.35 17.00 11.40
C VAL A 604 -24.06 16.70 9.94
N ALA A 605 -24.63 15.64 9.38
CA ALA A 605 -24.46 15.24 7.99
C ALA A 605 -24.87 16.34 7.00
N SER A 606 -26.00 16.99 7.24
CA SER A 606 -26.48 18.12 6.42
C SER A 606 -25.49 19.27 6.40
N ARG A 607 -24.86 19.59 7.55
CA ARG A 607 -23.81 20.64 7.65
C ARG A 607 -22.55 20.25 6.90
N ALA A 608 -22.19 18.96 6.92
CA ALA A 608 -21.05 18.43 6.19
C ALA A 608 -21.33 18.18 4.70
N GLY A 609 -22.59 18.31 4.24
CA GLY A 609 -23.00 18.04 2.85
C GLY A 609 -23.16 16.54 2.53
N ILE A 610 -23.29 15.68 3.55
CA ILE A 610 -23.47 14.24 3.40
C ILE A 610 -24.96 13.91 3.34
N THR A 611 -25.39 13.15 2.34
CA THR A 611 -26.80 12.77 2.12
C THR A 611 -27.18 11.43 2.74
N GLU A 612 -26.22 10.53 2.93
CA GLU A 612 -26.44 9.18 3.44
C GLU A 612 -25.88 9.04 4.86
N VAL A 613 -26.75 8.58 5.78
CA VAL A 613 -26.43 8.48 7.20
C VAL A 613 -26.89 7.14 7.74
N ILE A 614 -26.00 6.47 8.48
CA ILE A 614 -26.29 5.28 9.26
C ILE A 614 -26.07 5.64 10.74
N ALA A 615 -27.16 5.79 11.47
CA ALA A 615 -27.18 6.28 12.84
C ALA A 615 -27.51 5.16 13.85
N GLY A 616 -27.21 5.40 15.14
CA GLY A 616 -27.56 4.47 16.22
C GLY A 616 -26.73 3.16 16.22
N VAL A 617 -25.56 3.17 15.61
CA VAL A 617 -24.72 1.98 15.47
C VAL A 617 -23.73 1.91 16.64
N LEU A 618 -23.86 0.86 17.45
CA LEU A 618 -22.88 0.58 18.52
C LEU A 618 -21.49 0.25 17.94
N PRO A 619 -20.41 0.42 18.71
CA PRO A 619 -19.05 0.14 18.23
C PRO A 619 -18.90 -1.21 17.53
N ASP A 620 -19.43 -2.29 18.11
CA ASP A 620 -19.37 -3.64 17.53
C ASP A 620 -20.21 -3.79 16.24
N GLY A 621 -21.21 -2.93 16.05
CA GLY A 621 -22.06 -2.92 14.85
C GLY A 621 -21.41 -2.24 13.65
N LYS A 622 -20.41 -1.35 13.87
CA LYS A 622 -19.73 -0.64 12.77
C LYS A 622 -19.06 -1.60 11.77
N GLU A 623 -18.45 -2.67 12.26
CA GLU A 623 -17.84 -3.70 11.41
C GLU A 623 -18.89 -4.38 10.50
N GLN A 624 -20.06 -4.68 11.03
CA GLN A 624 -21.14 -5.33 10.26
C GLN A 624 -21.67 -4.42 9.15
N VAL A 625 -21.80 -3.11 9.43
CA VAL A 625 -22.19 -2.12 8.41
C VAL A 625 -21.17 -2.05 7.29
N VAL A 626 -19.89 -1.93 7.61
CA VAL A 626 -18.82 -1.92 6.61
C VAL A 626 -18.83 -3.22 5.80
N ARG A 627 -19.04 -4.36 6.44
CA ARG A 627 -19.14 -5.67 5.79
C ARG A 627 -20.28 -5.72 4.77
N SER A 628 -21.46 -5.20 5.11
CA SER A 628 -22.59 -5.17 4.17
C SER A 628 -22.33 -4.24 2.99
N LEU A 629 -21.73 -3.08 3.23
CA LEU A 629 -21.39 -2.12 2.17
C LEU A 629 -20.33 -2.66 1.18
N LYS A 630 -19.45 -3.57 1.61
CA LYS A 630 -18.51 -4.25 0.69
C LYS A 630 -19.20 -5.13 -0.36
N GLU A 631 -20.42 -5.54 -0.13
CA GLU A 631 -21.22 -6.24 -1.14
C GLU A 631 -21.67 -5.28 -2.25
N GLU A 632 -21.76 -3.98 -1.96
CA GLU A 632 -22.18 -2.95 -2.92
C GLU A 632 -21.01 -2.37 -3.73
N GLY A 633 -19.81 -2.28 -3.16
CA GLY A 633 -18.64 -1.71 -3.81
C GLY A 633 -17.37 -1.80 -2.98
N ARG A 634 -16.30 -1.16 -3.44
CA ARG A 634 -15.03 -1.03 -2.70
C ARG A 634 -15.17 0.04 -1.63
N VAL A 635 -15.03 -0.36 -0.37
CA VAL A 635 -15.28 0.49 0.80
C VAL A 635 -13.96 0.96 1.41
N ALA A 636 -13.83 2.28 1.57
CA ALA A 636 -12.86 2.87 2.48
C ALA A 636 -13.58 3.33 3.76
N MET A 637 -13.07 2.97 4.93
CA MET A 637 -13.55 3.44 6.23
C MET A 637 -12.54 4.41 6.82
N ALA A 638 -13.00 5.59 7.25
CA ALA A 638 -12.17 6.57 7.92
C ALA A 638 -12.65 6.81 9.36
N GLY A 639 -11.70 6.78 10.31
CA GLY A 639 -11.93 6.96 11.73
C GLY A 639 -10.67 7.39 12.46
N ASP A 640 -10.78 7.77 13.75
CA ASP A 640 -9.68 8.27 14.57
C ASP A 640 -9.48 7.46 15.87
N GLY A 641 -10.43 6.62 16.25
CA GLY A 641 -10.54 6.01 17.57
C GLY A 641 -10.33 4.49 17.60
N ILE A 642 -10.14 4.00 18.84
CA ILE A 642 -10.06 2.56 19.16
C ILE A 642 -11.34 1.85 18.74
N ASN A 643 -12.49 2.52 18.87
CA ASN A 643 -13.81 1.96 18.54
C ASN A 643 -13.99 1.66 17.04
N ASP A 644 -13.19 2.28 16.19
CA ASP A 644 -13.25 2.12 14.74
C ASP A 644 -12.31 1.03 14.21
N ALA A 645 -11.35 0.58 15.02
CA ALA A 645 -10.33 -0.39 14.59
C ALA A 645 -10.91 -1.67 13.95
N PRO A 646 -11.99 -2.29 14.45
CA PRO A 646 -12.61 -3.43 13.79
C PRO A 646 -13.19 -3.07 12.41
N ALA A 647 -13.80 -1.89 12.28
CA ALA A 647 -14.38 -1.39 11.02
C ALA A 647 -13.28 -1.00 10.01
N LEU A 648 -12.20 -0.36 10.48
CA LEU A 648 -11.01 -0.03 9.67
C LEU A 648 -10.38 -1.30 9.08
N THR A 649 -10.16 -2.31 9.91
CA THR A 649 -9.60 -3.60 9.46
C THR A 649 -10.52 -4.35 8.51
N ARG A 650 -11.85 -4.20 8.66
CA ARG A 650 -12.82 -4.87 7.80
C ARG A 650 -12.95 -4.23 6.43
N ALA A 651 -12.77 -2.94 6.30
CA ALA A 651 -12.86 -2.21 5.03
C ALA A 651 -11.89 -2.77 3.96
N ASP A 652 -12.06 -2.39 2.70
CA ASP A 652 -11.04 -2.65 1.67
C ASP A 652 -9.83 -1.73 1.86
N VAL A 653 -10.07 -0.55 2.46
CA VAL A 653 -9.05 0.41 2.89
C VAL A 653 -9.46 1.04 4.21
N GLY A 654 -8.72 0.77 5.27
CA GLY A 654 -8.84 1.51 6.54
C GLY A 654 -8.03 2.79 6.49
N ILE A 655 -8.61 3.93 6.90
CA ILE A 655 -7.96 5.25 6.92
C ILE A 655 -8.00 5.80 8.34
N ALA A 656 -6.86 5.96 8.97
CA ALA A 656 -6.74 6.66 10.26
C ALA A 656 -6.50 8.15 10.03
N ILE A 657 -7.25 9.01 10.70
CA ILE A 657 -7.16 10.48 10.57
C ILE A 657 -6.50 11.10 11.80
N GLY A 658 -5.56 12.03 11.55
CA GLY A 658 -4.81 12.71 12.59
C GLY A 658 -3.76 11.80 13.23
N ALA A 659 -3.12 12.26 14.29
CA ALA A 659 -2.25 11.44 15.12
C ALA A 659 -3.07 10.44 15.97
N GLY A 660 -4.11 9.81 15.39
CA GLY A 660 -5.07 8.95 16.07
C GLY A 660 -4.45 7.96 17.05
N THR A 661 -5.25 7.24 17.81
CA THR A 661 -4.72 6.27 18.77
C THR A 661 -3.82 5.24 18.08
N ASP A 662 -2.75 4.80 18.74
CA ASP A 662 -1.83 3.79 18.19
C ASP A 662 -2.61 2.57 17.63
N VAL A 663 -3.73 2.20 18.28
CA VAL A 663 -4.60 1.10 17.84
C VAL A 663 -5.27 1.39 16.49
N ALA A 664 -5.77 2.62 16.26
CA ALA A 664 -6.36 3.00 14.98
C ALA A 664 -5.29 3.08 13.89
N ILE A 665 -4.12 3.61 14.22
CA ILE A 665 -2.97 3.62 13.31
C ILE A 665 -2.60 2.18 12.92
N ASP A 666 -2.54 1.24 13.86
CA ASP A 666 -2.18 -0.15 13.57
C ASP A 666 -3.22 -0.87 12.72
N ALA A 667 -4.50 -0.59 12.92
CA ALA A 667 -5.62 -1.18 12.17
C ALA A 667 -5.79 -0.63 10.75
N ALA A 668 -5.31 0.59 10.48
CA ALA A 668 -5.51 1.27 9.20
C ALA A 668 -4.50 0.84 8.13
N ASP A 669 -4.87 0.97 6.86
CA ASP A 669 -4.03 0.81 5.67
C ASP A 669 -3.36 2.12 5.25
N VAL A 670 -4.05 3.24 5.52
CA VAL A 670 -3.59 4.61 5.22
C VAL A 670 -3.65 5.42 6.49
N VAL A 671 -2.57 6.14 6.79
CA VAL A 671 -2.50 7.05 7.94
C VAL A 671 -2.36 8.47 7.42
N LEU A 672 -3.29 9.32 7.81
CA LEU A 672 -3.29 10.76 7.51
C LEU A 672 -2.73 11.49 8.73
N MET A 673 -1.57 12.11 8.58
CA MET A 673 -0.87 12.78 9.68
C MET A 673 -1.57 14.03 10.16
N LYS A 674 -2.37 14.66 9.28
CA LYS A 674 -3.18 15.81 9.60
C LYS A 674 -4.57 15.40 10.05
N SER A 675 -5.18 16.23 10.88
CA SER A 675 -6.60 16.07 11.23
C SER A 675 -7.56 16.66 10.18
N SER A 676 -7.11 16.77 8.93
CA SER A 676 -7.87 17.36 7.80
C SER A 676 -8.64 16.29 7.02
N LEU A 677 -9.93 16.52 6.81
CA LEU A 677 -10.74 15.61 6.01
C LEU A 677 -10.37 15.68 4.50
N LYS A 678 -9.77 16.80 4.05
CA LYS A 678 -9.27 16.98 2.67
C LYS A 678 -8.16 15.98 2.29
N ASP A 679 -7.50 15.38 3.26
CA ASP A 679 -6.46 14.40 2.98
C ASP A 679 -7.05 13.09 2.42
N ILE A 680 -8.33 12.77 2.67
CA ILE A 680 -9.00 11.60 2.08
C ILE A 680 -9.13 11.75 0.56
N PRO A 681 -9.80 12.79 0.01
CA PRO A 681 -9.83 12.97 -1.45
C PRO A 681 -8.44 13.12 -2.05
N ALA A 682 -7.50 13.75 -1.33
CA ALA A 682 -6.10 13.86 -1.74
C ALA A 682 -5.42 12.49 -1.87
N ALA A 683 -5.61 11.59 -0.90
CA ALA A 683 -5.10 10.22 -0.95
C ALA A 683 -5.68 9.42 -2.13
N VAL A 684 -6.98 9.50 -2.36
CA VAL A 684 -7.64 8.87 -3.51
C VAL A 684 -7.10 9.42 -4.83
N ARG A 685 -6.93 10.73 -4.93
CA ARG A 685 -6.42 11.42 -6.13
C ARG A 685 -4.99 10.99 -6.46
N LEU A 686 -4.12 10.98 -5.44
CA LEU A 686 -2.74 10.53 -5.57
C LEU A 686 -2.66 9.06 -6.00
N SER A 687 -3.46 8.22 -5.40
CA SER A 687 -3.55 6.80 -5.75
C SER A 687 -4.02 6.61 -7.20
N ARG A 688 -5.11 7.28 -7.62
CA ARG A 688 -5.60 7.24 -9.00
C ARG A 688 -4.56 7.74 -10.02
N ALA A 689 -3.82 8.80 -9.68
CA ALA A 689 -2.72 9.31 -10.50
C ALA A 689 -1.59 8.29 -10.63
N THR A 690 -1.22 7.63 -9.53
CA THR A 690 -0.20 6.58 -9.50
C THR A 690 -0.63 5.36 -10.32
N LEU A 691 -1.87 4.90 -10.18
CA LEU A 691 -2.43 3.80 -10.96
C LEU A 691 -2.45 4.12 -12.47
N ARG A 692 -2.86 5.33 -12.84
CA ARG A 692 -2.83 5.78 -14.25
C ARG A 692 -1.41 5.74 -14.80
N ASN A 693 -0.45 6.23 -14.02
CA ASN A 693 0.96 6.20 -14.40
C ASN A 693 1.48 4.77 -14.59
N ILE A 694 1.08 3.84 -13.71
CA ILE A 694 1.41 2.41 -13.85
C ILE A 694 0.83 1.85 -15.16
N HIS A 695 -0.44 2.13 -15.46
CA HIS A 695 -1.06 1.66 -16.70
C HIS A 695 -0.39 2.24 -17.95
N GLU A 696 -0.03 3.52 -17.94
CA GLU A 696 0.74 4.16 -19.02
C GLU A 696 2.11 3.49 -19.19
N ASN A 697 2.82 3.22 -18.08
CA ASN A 697 4.11 2.54 -18.11
C ASN A 697 4.01 1.11 -18.66
N LEU A 698 3.01 0.35 -18.23
CA LEU A 698 2.76 -0.99 -18.74
C LEU A 698 2.37 -0.98 -20.21
N PHE A 699 1.52 -0.05 -20.64
CA PHE A 699 1.15 0.11 -22.05
C PHE A 699 2.39 0.34 -22.91
N TRP A 700 3.26 1.28 -22.55
CA TRP A 700 4.48 1.56 -23.32
C TRP A 700 5.46 0.38 -23.27
N ALA A 701 5.58 -0.31 -22.13
CA ALA A 701 6.43 -1.49 -22.01
C ALA A 701 5.98 -2.67 -22.89
N PHE A 702 4.68 -2.79 -23.20
CA PHE A 702 4.16 -3.84 -24.07
C PHE A 702 4.11 -3.45 -25.53
N ILE A 703 3.61 -2.26 -25.86
CA ILE A 703 3.35 -1.87 -27.26
C ILE A 703 4.61 -1.88 -28.12
N TYR A 704 5.73 -1.44 -27.53
CA TYR A 704 7.00 -1.44 -28.24
C TYR A 704 7.47 -2.87 -28.58
N ASN A 705 7.22 -3.85 -27.71
CA ASN A 705 7.54 -5.25 -27.97
C ASN A 705 6.61 -5.87 -29.02
N ILE A 706 5.31 -5.54 -28.96
CA ILE A 706 4.31 -6.01 -29.93
C ILE A 706 4.65 -5.55 -31.36
N ILE A 707 5.16 -4.34 -31.50
CA ILE A 707 5.59 -3.80 -32.81
C ILE A 707 7.01 -4.28 -33.17
N GLY A 708 7.91 -4.28 -32.20
CA GLY A 708 9.34 -4.53 -32.40
C GLY A 708 9.66 -5.99 -32.71
N ILE A 709 9.00 -6.96 -32.10
CA ILE A 709 9.28 -8.38 -32.32
C ILE A 709 8.98 -8.80 -33.76
N PRO A 710 7.81 -8.52 -34.36
CA PRO A 710 7.56 -8.82 -35.76
C PRO A 710 8.53 -8.10 -36.73
N LEU A 711 8.90 -6.86 -36.42
CA LEU A 711 9.87 -6.11 -37.21
C LEU A 711 11.26 -6.75 -37.13
N ALA A 712 11.71 -7.16 -35.95
CA ALA A 712 12.98 -7.85 -35.72
C ALA A 712 13.01 -9.25 -36.38
N ALA A 713 11.90 -9.97 -36.33
CA ALA A 713 11.73 -11.27 -36.98
C ALA A 713 11.75 -11.17 -38.52
N GLY A 714 11.58 -9.95 -39.05
CA GLY A 714 11.61 -9.71 -40.50
C GLY A 714 10.27 -9.95 -41.20
N VAL A 715 9.15 -9.96 -40.49
CA VAL A 715 7.80 -10.18 -41.08
C VAL A 715 7.49 -9.19 -42.23
N TRP A 716 7.99 -7.95 -42.11
CA TRP A 716 7.77 -6.90 -43.09
C TRP A 716 8.79 -6.83 -44.23
N ILE A 717 9.84 -7.66 -44.17
CA ILE A 717 10.88 -7.68 -45.21
C ILE A 717 10.31 -8.04 -46.58
N PRO A 718 9.46 -9.09 -46.74
CA PRO A 718 8.93 -9.43 -48.05
C PRO A 718 8.02 -8.37 -48.68
N LEU A 719 7.37 -7.50 -47.84
CA LEU A 719 6.42 -6.49 -48.29
C LEU A 719 7.06 -5.09 -48.49
N PHE A 720 7.94 -4.70 -47.53
CA PHE A 720 8.45 -3.32 -47.48
C PHE A 720 9.98 -3.22 -47.49
N HIS A 721 10.70 -4.35 -47.55
CA HIS A 721 12.16 -4.44 -47.40
C HIS A 721 12.69 -3.80 -46.10
N TRP A 722 11.85 -3.65 -45.07
CA TRP A 722 12.27 -3.09 -43.77
C TRP A 722 13.06 -4.11 -42.96
N GLN A 723 14.31 -3.81 -42.75
CA GLN A 723 15.21 -4.63 -41.97
C GLN A 723 15.61 -3.91 -40.65
N LEU A 724 15.47 -4.58 -39.53
CA LEU A 724 15.94 -4.07 -38.26
C LEU A 724 17.32 -4.66 -37.95
N ASN A 725 18.33 -3.80 -37.77
CA ASN A 725 19.62 -4.19 -37.26
C ASN A 725 19.51 -4.41 -35.74
N PRO A 726 20.14 -5.49 -35.17
CA PRO A 726 20.15 -5.78 -33.73
C PRO A 726 20.54 -4.56 -32.84
N MET A 727 21.42 -3.68 -33.33
CA MET A 727 21.87 -2.50 -32.62
C MET A 727 20.72 -1.50 -32.34
N PHE A 728 19.85 -1.27 -33.32
CA PHE A 728 18.68 -0.40 -33.14
C PHE A 728 17.69 -1.02 -32.15
N GLY A 729 17.56 -2.34 -32.12
CA GLY A 729 16.77 -3.07 -31.13
C GLY A 729 17.28 -2.83 -29.70
N ALA A 730 18.60 -2.90 -29.50
CA ALA A 730 19.22 -2.63 -28.20
C ALA A 730 19.07 -1.16 -27.76
N ALA A 731 19.18 -0.20 -28.70
CA ALA A 731 18.97 1.21 -28.43
C ALA A 731 17.51 1.50 -28.04
N ALA A 732 16.54 0.96 -28.79
CA ALA A 732 15.11 1.11 -28.50
C ALA A 732 14.74 0.55 -27.12
N MET A 733 15.29 -0.60 -26.75
CA MET A 733 15.12 -1.20 -25.42
C MET A 733 15.63 -0.30 -24.30
N SER A 734 16.82 0.29 -24.45
CA SER A 734 17.39 1.20 -23.45
C SER A 734 16.54 2.47 -23.29
N LEU A 735 16.04 3.01 -24.42
CA LEU A 735 15.16 4.16 -24.43
C LEU A 735 13.79 3.87 -23.78
N SER A 736 13.24 2.67 -23.96
CA SER A 736 11.98 2.25 -23.34
C SER A 736 12.07 2.31 -21.81
N SER A 737 13.14 1.79 -21.20
CA SER A 737 13.36 1.85 -19.76
C SER A 737 13.48 3.29 -19.26
N PHE A 738 14.17 4.14 -20.00
CA PHE A 738 14.29 5.58 -19.69
C PHE A 738 12.92 6.28 -19.72
N CYS A 739 12.10 6.01 -20.73
CA CYS A 739 10.75 6.60 -20.86
C CYS A 739 9.85 6.20 -19.68
N VAL A 740 9.85 4.92 -19.28
CA VAL A 740 9.04 4.43 -18.16
C VAL A 740 9.43 5.15 -16.87
N VAL A 741 10.72 5.29 -16.58
CA VAL A 741 11.16 5.96 -15.36
C VAL A 741 10.88 7.46 -15.39
N THR A 742 11.11 8.11 -16.52
CA THR A 742 10.81 9.54 -16.68
C THR A 742 9.31 9.80 -16.51
N ASN A 743 8.44 8.91 -17.05
CA ASN A 743 7.01 9.00 -16.83
C ASN A 743 6.64 8.83 -15.36
N ALA A 744 7.25 7.87 -14.65
CA ALA A 744 7.02 7.71 -13.21
C ALA A 744 7.47 8.93 -12.40
N LEU A 745 8.63 9.51 -12.72
CA LEU A 745 9.12 10.73 -12.06
C LEU A 745 8.22 11.96 -12.32
N ARG A 746 7.40 11.95 -13.37
CA ARG A 746 6.40 13.00 -13.62
C ARG A 746 5.40 13.14 -12.47
N LEU A 747 5.16 12.06 -11.69
CA LEU A 747 4.33 12.12 -10.49
C LEU A 747 4.85 13.12 -9.45
N ASN A 748 6.15 13.41 -9.39
CA ASN A 748 6.70 14.44 -8.49
C ASN A 748 6.18 15.87 -8.78
N LEU A 749 5.63 16.10 -9.97
CA LEU A 749 5.03 17.37 -10.37
C LEU A 749 3.51 17.41 -10.09
N PHE A 750 2.95 16.31 -9.59
CA PHE A 750 1.52 16.19 -9.35
C PHE A 750 1.13 16.96 -8.08
N LYS A 751 0.09 17.81 -8.19
CA LYS A 751 -0.46 18.57 -7.08
C LYS A 751 -1.59 17.77 -6.44
N VAL A 752 -1.35 17.23 -5.24
CA VAL A 752 -2.24 16.29 -4.57
C VAL A 752 -3.57 16.92 -4.16
N TYR A 753 -3.57 18.22 -3.82
CA TYR A 753 -4.77 18.99 -3.38
C TYR A 753 -5.48 19.73 -4.51
N ASP A 754 -5.03 19.61 -5.77
CA ASP A 754 -5.65 20.28 -6.91
C ASP A 754 -6.79 19.43 -7.50
N SER A 755 -8.02 19.81 -7.21
CA SER A 755 -9.24 19.15 -7.69
C SER A 755 -9.64 19.52 -9.13
N SER A 756 -8.97 20.48 -9.77
CA SER A 756 -9.34 21.01 -11.10
C SER A 756 -9.27 19.96 -12.21
N HIS A 757 -8.47 18.91 -12.04
CA HIS A 757 -8.27 17.84 -13.00
C HIS A 757 -9.08 16.55 -12.67
N ASP A 758 -9.90 16.58 -11.63
CA ASP A 758 -10.75 15.45 -11.29
C ASP A 758 -11.82 15.24 -12.35
N ARG A 759 -12.00 14.00 -12.80
CA ARG A 759 -13.11 13.68 -13.68
C ARG A 759 -14.40 13.73 -12.85
N LYS A 760 -15.24 14.71 -13.14
CA LYS A 760 -16.59 14.77 -12.56
C LYS A 760 -17.39 13.56 -13.05
N GLN A 761 -17.57 12.59 -12.18
CA GLN A 761 -18.45 11.45 -12.41
C GLN A 761 -19.71 11.66 -11.54
N LYS A 762 -20.88 11.36 -12.10
CA LYS A 762 -22.09 11.29 -11.25
C LYS A 762 -21.88 10.23 -10.19
N SER A 763 -22.13 10.57 -8.92
CA SER A 763 -22.17 9.60 -7.82
C SER A 763 -23.17 8.50 -8.19
N ARG A 764 -22.75 7.26 -8.09
CA ARG A 764 -23.64 6.11 -8.32
C ARG A 764 -24.58 5.97 -7.14
N THR A 765 -25.88 5.96 -7.38
CA THR A 765 -26.85 5.58 -6.36
C THR A 765 -26.72 4.09 -6.01
N ALA A 766 -27.13 3.70 -4.79
CA ALA A 766 -27.10 2.29 -4.36
C ALA A 766 -27.77 1.36 -5.41
N GLU A 767 -28.87 1.79 -6.02
CA GLU A 767 -29.57 1.05 -7.08
C GLU A 767 -28.77 0.89 -8.37
N GLU A 768 -27.99 1.91 -8.78
CA GLU A 768 -27.13 1.84 -9.96
C GLU A 768 -25.89 0.97 -9.73
N SER A 769 -25.37 0.93 -8.50
CA SER A 769 -24.25 0.07 -8.12
C SER A 769 -24.63 -1.41 -8.17
N ILE A 770 -25.80 -1.75 -7.67
CA ILE A 770 -26.37 -3.11 -7.72
C ILE A 770 -26.68 -3.51 -9.16
N LYS A 771 -27.24 -2.59 -9.96
CA LYS A 771 -27.58 -2.86 -11.36
C LYS A 771 -26.35 -3.10 -12.25
N ASN A 772 -25.26 -2.34 -12.04
CA ASN A 772 -24.01 -2.53 -12.77
C ASN A 772 -23.25 -3.80 -12.37
N LYS A 773 -23.36 -4.22 -11.10
CA LYS A 773 -22.82 -5.52 -10.67
C LYS A 773 -23.57 -6.68 -11.32
N ASN A 774 -24.88 -6.56 -11.45
CA ASN A 774 -25.70 -7.55 -12.14
C ASN A 774 -25.39 -7.60 -13.65
N ILE A 775 -25.14 -6.46 -14.30
CA ILE A 775 -24.73 -6.41 -15.72
C ILE A 775 -23.34 -7.00 -15.95
N LYS A 776 -22.36 -6.73 -15.05
CA LYS A 776 -21.03 -7.36 -15.13
C LYS A 776 -21.04 -8.85 -14.77
N LYS A 777 -22.03 -9.32 -14.01
CA LYS A 777 -22.23 -10.75 -13.74
C LYS A 777 -22.88 -11.47 -14.95
N GLU A 778 -23.66 -10.78 -15.77
CA GLU A 778 -24.27 -11.35 -16.96
C GLU A 778 -23.29 -11.51 -18.16
N GLU A 779 -22.16 -10.78 -18.17
CA GLU A 779 -21.12 -10.93 -19.19
C GLU A 779 -20.10 -12.06 -18.90
N GLY A 780 -20.03 -12.57 -17.66
CA GLY A 780 -19.30 -13.79 -17.31
C GLY A 780 -20.27 -14.98 -17.37
N ASN A 781 -19.94 -15.99 -18.15
CA ASN A 781 -20.71 -17.23 -18.36
C ASN A 781 -20.84 -18.01 -17.03
N GLU A 782 -21.61 -17.46 -16.06
CA GLU A 782 -21.88 -18.08 -14.76
C GLU A 782 -23.02 -19.10 -14.92
N MET A 783 -22.73 -20.37 -14.70
CA MET A 783 -23.78 -21.41 -14.61
C MET A 783 -24.55 -21.27 -13.30
N LYS A 784 -25.83 -20.89 -13.37
CA LYS A 784 -26.71 -20.85 -12.21
C LYS A 784 -27.61 -22.05 -12.18
N LYS A 785 -27.78 -22.67 -10.99
CA LYS A 785 -28.72 -23.76 -10.75
C LYS A 785 -29.66 -23.37 -9.60
N THR A 786 -30.95 -23.56 -9.80
CA THR A 786 -31.97 -23.33 -8.77
C THR A 786 -32.50 -24.66 -8.29
N MET A 787 -32.54 -24.85 -6.97
CA MET A 787 -33.07 -26.08 -6.33
C MET A 787 -34.21 -25.73 -5.41
N LYS A 788 -35.25 -26.57 -5.42
CA LYS A 788 -36.35 -26.52 -4.44
C LYS A 788 -35.94 -27.33 -3.21
N ILE A 789 -36.07 -26.75 -2.02
CA ILE A 789 -35.69 -27.38 -0.76
C ILE A 789 -36.90 -27.37 0.15
N GLU A 790 -37.37 -28.55 0.53
CA GLU A 790 -38.50 -28.73 1.43
C GLU A 790 -38.01 -28.96 2.86
N GLY A 791 -38.72 -28.42 3.86
CA GLY A 791 -38.41 -28.64 5.27
C GLY A 791 -37.56 -27.59 5.95
N MET A 792 -37.16 -26.47 5.28
CA MET A 792 -36.55 -25.33 5.92
C MET A 792 -37.57 -24.48 6.66
N MET A 793 -37.48 -24.37 7.99
CA MET A 793 -38.47 -23.67 8.82
C MET A 793 -37.97 -22.35 9.42
N CYS A 794 -36.70 -22.02 9.32
CA CYS A 794 -36.15 -20.80 9.95
C CYS A 794 -34.79 -20.38 9.31
N GLY A 795 -34.31 -19.16 9.62
CA GLY A 795 -33.04 -18.63 9.15
C GLY A 795 -31.81 -19.43 9.57
N HIS A 796 -31.90 -20.29 10.61
CA HIS A 796 -30.79 -21.21 10.95
C HIS A 796 -30.67 -22.34 9.94
N CYS A 797 -31.80 -22.84 9.40
CA CYS A 797 -31.80 -23.82 8.34
C CYS A 797 -31.20 -23.25 7.05
N GLU A 798 -31.50 -21.98 6.72
CA GLU A 798 -30.86 -21.26 5.60
C GLU A 798 -29.36 -21.23 5.73
N ALA A 799 -28.86 -20.78 6.89
CA ALA A 799 -27.43 -20.65 7.15
C ALA A 799 -26.68 -21.99 7.07
N ALA A 800 -27.30 -23.07 7.58
CA ALA A 800 -26.74 -24.42 7.54
C ALA A 800 -26.68 -24.97 6.10
N VAL A 801 -27.77 -24.84 5.34
CA VAL A 801 -27.83 -25.28 3.94
C VAL A 801 -26.89 -24.43 3.07
N LYS A 802 -26.85 -23.12 3.28
CA LYS A 802 -25.91 -22.20 2.60
C LYS A 802 -24.46 -22.64 2.80
N LYS A 803 -24.07 -22.86 4.05
CA LYS A 803 -22.71 -23.28 4.40
C LYS A 803 -22.34 -24.63 3.80
N ALA A 804 -23.28 -25.56 3.74
CA ALA A 804 -23.06 -26.89 3.16
C ALA A 804 -22.91 -26.82 1.63
N LEU A 805 -23.67 -25.97 0.96
CA LEU A 805 -23.57 -25.75 -0.49
C LEU A 805 -22.28 -25.04 -0.86
N GLU A 806 -21.90 -24.01 -0.12
CA GLU A 806 -20.65 -23.26 -0.35
C GLU A 806 -19.39 -24.06 -0.03
N ALA A 807 -19.50 -25.15 0.71
CA ALA A 807 -18.39 -26.10 0.94
C ALA A 807 -18.15 -27.07 -0.24
N VAL A 808 -19.02 -27.10 -1.23
CA VAL A 808 -18.86 -27.95 -2.43
C VAL A 808 -17.87 -27.30 -3.39
N ASP A 809 -16.83 -28.03 -3.78
CA ASP A 809 -15.85 -27.55 -4.74
C ASP A 809 -16.47 -27.27 -6.11
N GLY A 810 -16.44 -26.01 -6.52
CA GLY A 810 -17.09 -25.51 -7.74
C GLY A 810 -18.37 -24.70 -7.47
N VAL A 811 -18.82 -24.55 -6.22
CA VAL A 811 -19.85 -23.59 -5.83
C VAL A 811 -19.18 -22.29 -5.36
N GLU A 812 -19.55 -21.18 -5.96
CA GLU A 812 -19.02 -19.85 -5.63
C GLU A 812 -19.89 -19.16 -4.58
N ILE A 813 -21.22 -19.17 -4.79
CA ILE A 813 -22.20 -18.54 -3.90
C ILE A 813 -23.46 -19.39 -3.87
N ALA A 814 -24.07 -19.56 -2.68
CA ALA A 814 -25.39 -20.14 -2.51
C ALA A 814 -26.32 -19.13 -1.83
N LEU A 815 -27.41 -18.78 -2.50
CA LEU A 815 -28.50 -17.97 -1.95
C LEU A 815 -29.66 -18.90 -1.54
N VAL A 816 -29.84 -19.06 -0.25
CA VAL A 816 -30.86 -19.98 0.32
C VAL A 816 -31.98 -19.14 0.97
N SER A 817 -33.24 -19.48 0.75
CA SER A 817 -34.37 -18.82 1.35
C SER A 817 -35.38 -19.83 1.89
N HIS A 818 -35.64 -19.78 3.20
CA HIS A 818 -36.68 -20.63 3.84
C HIS A 818 -38.09 -20.16 3.50
N GLU A 819 -38.29 -18.85 3.28
CA GLU A 819 -39.57 -18.29 2.88
C GLU A 819 -40.00 -18.76 1.49
N LYS A 820 -39.03 -18.89 0.56
CA LYS A 820 -39.28 -19.36 -0.81
C LYS A 820 -39.11 -20.86 -0.97
N GLY A 821 -38.57 -21.55 0.04
CA GLY A 821 -38.28 -23.00 -0.03
C GLY A 821 -37.28 -23.33 -1.17
N SER A 822 -36.29 -22.48 -1.43
CA SER A 822 -35.39 -22.65 -2.58
C SER A 822 -33.97 -22.20 -2.28
N ALA A 823 -32.98 -22.77 -3.00
CA ALA A 823 -31.62 -22.31 -3.07
C ALA A 823 -31.21 -22.04 -4.52
N GLU A 824 -30.59 -20.90 -4.76
CA GLU A 824 -29.97 -20.55 -6.03
C GLU A 824 -28.45 -20.64 -5.84
N VAL A 825 -27.79 -21.46 -6.66
CA VAL A 825 -26.34 -21.75 -6.56
C VAL A 825 -25.64 -21.27 -7.81
N THR A 826 -24.62 -20.45 -7.63
CA THR A 826 -23.74 -19.98 -8.69
C THR A 826 -22.49 -20.88 -8.74
N LEU A 827 -22.18 -21.43 -9.89
CA LEU A 827 -21.13 -22.43 -10.09
C LEU A 827 -19.96 -21.84 -10.91
N THR A 828 -18.75 -22.10 -10.48
CA THR A 828 -17.51 -21.79 -11.23
C THR A 828 -17.13 -22.90 -12.22
N LYS A 829 -17.65 -24.11 -12.04
CA LYS A 829 -17.49 -25.27 -12.90
C LYS A 829 -18.74 -26.13 -12.84
N GLU A 830 -18.94 -27.02 -13.81
CA GLU A 830 -20.08 -27.93 -13.82
C GLU A 830 -20.04 -28.88 -12.61
N VAL A 831 -21.04 -28.77 -11.73
CA VAL A 831 -21.24 -29.63 -10.56
C VAL A 831 -22.50 -30.47 -10.77
N ALA A 832 -22.42 -31.78 -10.57
CA ALA A 832 -23.55 -32.69 -10.73
C ALA A 832 -24.63 -32.41 -9.68
N ASP A 833 -25.88 -32.48 -10.08
CA ASP A 833 -27.04 -32.20 -9.22
C ASP A 833 -27.10 -33.09 -7.97
N ASP A 834 -26.65 -34.32 -8.07
CA ASP A 834 -26.59 -35.27 -6.95
C ASP A 834 -25.61 -34.84 -5.85
N VAL A 835 -24.53 -34.15 -6.22
CA VAL A 835 -23.54 -33.59 -5.25
C VAL A 835 -24.14 -32.43 -4.48
N LEU A 836 -24.86 -31.54 -5.18
CA LEU A 836 -25.56 -30.41 -4.58
C LEU A 836 -26.72 -30.86 -3.69
N LYS A 837 -27.51 -31.88 -4.10
CA LYS A 837 -28.55 -32.49 -3.28
C LYS A 837 -28.01 -33.09 -2.00
N LYS A 838 -26.88 -33.81 -2.09
CA LYS A 838 -26.22 -34.42 -0.93
C LYS A 838 -25.71 -33.38 0.05
N ALA A 839 -25.20 -32.24 -0.45
CA ALA A 839 -24.81 -31.10 0.37
C ALA A 839 -26.01 -30.47 1.13
N VAL A 840 -27.14 -30.30 0.44
CA VAL A 840 -28.39 -29.82 1.06
C VAL A 840 -28.87 -30.79 2.15
N GLU A 841 -28.86 -32.10 1.89
CA GLU A 841 -29.21 -33.15 2.85
C GLU A 841 -28.30 -33.14 4.09
N MET A 842 -27.00 -32.86 3.94
CA MET A 842 -26.06 -32.70 5.06
C MET A 842 -26.32 -31.42 5.86
N GLY A 843 -26.64 -30.29 5.20
CA GLY A 843 -26.95 -29.01 5.85
C GLY A 843 -28.32 -29.01 6.56
N ALA A 844 -29.31 -29.71 6.02
CA ALA A 844 -30.68 -29.77 6.59
C ALA A 844 -30.77 -30.67 7.83
N ARG A 845 -29.86 -31.64 8.01
CA ARG A 845 -29.86 -32.59 9.14
C ARG A 845 -29.25 -32.05 10.43
N LEU A 846 -28.64 -30.89 10.41
CA LEU A 846 -27.98 -30.22 11.55
C LEU A 846 -28.62 -28.86 11.84
N ALA A 847 -29.88 -28.81 12.14
CA ALA A 847 -30.55 -27.60 12.57
C ALA A 847 -30.55 -27.51 14.11
N VAL A 848 -29.80 -26.50 14.64
CA VAL A 848 -29.79 -26.17 16.07
C VAL A 848 -30.99 -25.27 16.36
N ALA A 849 -31.98 -25.78 17.10
CA ALA A 849 -33.06 -24.97 17.63
C ALA A 849 -32.59 -24.19 18.87
N LYS A 850 -33.26 -23.06 19.19
CA LYS A 850 -32.94 -22.19 20.34
C LYS A 850 -32.94 -22.92 21.69
N ASP A 851 -33.60 -24.08 21.79
CA ASP A 851 -33.77 -24.85 23.02
C ASP A 851 -33.07 -26.22 23.00
N GLY A 852 -32.14 -26.45 22.07
CA GLY A 852 -31.36 -27.68 21.99
C GLY A 852 -31.11 -28.16 20.56
N ILE A 853 -30.15 -29.08 20.42
CA ILE A 853 -29.83 -29.72 19.15
C ILE A 853 -30.86 -30.80 18.88
N SER A 854 -31.76 -30.60 17.91
CA SER A 854 -32.65 -31.66 17.43
C SER A 854 -31.96 -32.47 16.34
N VAL A 855 -31.42 -33.62 16.69
CA VAL A 855 -30.85 -34.59 15.76
C VAL A 855 -31.99 -35.53 15.35
N MET A 856 -32.54 -35.40 14.17
CA MET A 856 -33.40 -36.48 13.60
C MET A 856 -32.51 -37.64 13.22
N ALA A 857 -32.49 -38.65 14.05
CA ALA A 857 -31.64 -39.81 13.93
C ALA A 857 -32.19 -40.84 12.93
N GLU A 858 -31.76 -40.77 11.69
CA GLU A 858 -31.34 -41.99 11.02
C GLU A 858 -29.90 -42.32 11.48
N PRO A 859 -29.52 -43.60 11.60
CA PRO A 859 -28.23 -43.98 12.13
C PRO A 859 -27.11 -43.31 11.34
N VAL A 860 -26.22 -42.56 12.04
CA VAL A 860 -25.01 -41.99 11.44
C VAL A 860 -24.18 -43.17 10.94
N GLN A 861 -24.12 -43.34 9.62
CA GLN A 861 -23.51 -44.52 9.00
C GLN A 861 -21.96 -44.44 9.01
N ASN A 862 -21.38 -43.26 9.20
CA ASN A 862 -19.91 -43.07 9.19
C ASN A 862 -19.44 -42.40 10.47
N ALA A 863 -18.35 -42.93 11.05
CA ALA A 863 -17.66 -42.34 12.17
C ALA A 863 -16.90 -41.07 11.76
N VAL A 864 -16.84 -40.06 12.64
CA VAL A 864 -16.00 -38.87 12.45
C VAL A 864 -14.54 -39.29 12.70
N PRO A 865 -13.63 -39.18 11.73
CA PRO A 865 -12.28 -39.72 11.87
C PRO A 865 -11.45 -38.98 12.91
N TYR A 866 -11.72 -37.69 13.13
CA TYR A 866 -11.01 -36.87 14.12
C TYR A 866 -11.80 -35.62 14.51
N THR A 867 -11.89 -35.32 15.82
CA THR A 867 -12.42 -34.05 16.35
C THR A 867 -11.51 -33.57 17.48
N LYS A 868 -11.00 -32.33 17.35
CA LYS A 868 -10.19 -31.67 18.35
C LYS A 868 -10.98 -30.58 19.05
N THR A 869 -11.01 -30.58 20.37
CA THR A 869 -11.60 -29.51 21.15
C THR A 869 -10.62 -28.36 21.26
N GLU A 870 -11.06 -27.15 20.96
CA GLU A 870 -10.28 -25.93 21.03
C GLU A 870 -11.11 -24.82 21.67
N ILE A 871 -10.42 -23.85 22.30
CA ILE A 871 -11.07 -22.61 22.76
C ILE A 871 -11.47 -21.84 21.50
N TYR A 872 -12.71 -21.31 21.49
CA TYR A 872 -13.28 -20.58 20.34
C TYR A 872 -12.22 -19.95 19.38
N PRO A 873 -12.29 -20.18 18.03
CA PRO A 873 -13.43 -20.67 17.26
C PRO A 873 -13.46 -22.20 16.97
N GLY A 874 -12.70 -23.01 17.68
CA GLY A 874 -12.73 -24.46 17.53
C GLY A 874 -14.02 -25.08 18.12
N PHE A 875 -14.03 -26.42 18.25
CA PHE A 875 -15.19 -27.13 18.82
C PHE A 875 -15.23 -26.88 20.35
N PRO A 876 -16.31 -26.28 20.91
CA PRO A 876 -16.41 -25.98 22.32
C PRO A 876 -16.32 -27.22 23.22
N THR A 877 -15.56 -27.13 24.31
CA THR A 877 -15.42 -28.22 25.29
C THR A 877 -16.74 -28.65 25.90
N ASP A 878 -17.68 -27.71 26.05
CA ASP A 878 -19.03 -27.96 26.60
C ASP A 878 -19.89 -28.82 25.69
N MET A 879 -19.57 -28.93 24.41
CA MET A 879 -20.25 -29.73 23.41
C MET A 879 -19.65 -31.14 23.25
N GLN A 880 -18.56 -31.44 23.92
CA GLN A 880 -17.86 -32.72 23.79
C GLN A 880 -18.73 -33.90 24.23
N SER A 881 -19.43 -33.78 25.35
CA SER A 881 -20.29 -34.86 25.88
C SER A 881 -21.50 -35.15 24.99
N PRO A 882 -22.26 -34.14 24.48
CA PRO A 882 -23.32 -34.40 23.50
C PRO A 882 -22.81 -35.01 22.21
N LEU A 883 -21.66 -34.55 21.68
CA LEU A 883 -21.06 -35.13 20.48
C LEU A 883 -20.64 -36.57 20.69
N MET A 884 -20.04 -36.90 21.83
CA MET A 884 -19.64 -38.27 22.20
C MET A 884 -20.83 -39.19 22.26
N ALA A 885 -21.98 -38.74 22.80
CA ALA A 885 -23.20 -39.51 22.82
C ALA A 885 -23.78 -39.84 21.43
N VAL A 886 -23.60 -38.95 20.47
CA VAL A 886 -23.97 -39.18 19.06
C VAL A 886 -22.99 -40.12 18.37
N LEU A 887 -21.69 -39.94 18.58
CA LEU A 887 -20.63 -40.71 17.93
C LEU A 887 -20.56 -42.15 18.40
N THR A 888 -21.00 -42.48 19.65
CA THR A 888 -21.08 -43.85 20.16
C THR A 888 -22.10 -44.73 19.38
N LYS A 889 -23.03 -44.11 18.65
CA LYS A 889 -23.98 -44.81 17.79
C LYS A 889 -23.51 -44.91 16.31
N ALA A 890 -22.36 -44.32 15.97
CA ALA A 890 -21.83 -44.40 14.64
C ALA A 890 -21.09 -45.74 14.41
N SER A 891 -21.18 -46.30 13.22
CA SER A 891 -20.42 -47.48 12.82
C SER A 891 -19.01 -47.06 12.43
N GLY A 892 -18.00 -47.43 13.22
CA GLY A 892 -16.58 -47.15 12.99
C GLY A 892 -15.87 -46.51 14.19
N LEU A 893 -14.59 -46.23 14.06
CA LEU A 893 -13.77 -45.61 15.10
C LEU A 893 -13.81 -44.08 14.95
N SER A 894 -14.23 -43.39 16.01
CA SER A 894 -14.16 -41.94 16.12
C SER A 894 -13.19 -41.54 17.24
N LEU A 895 -12.28 -40.59 16.94
CA LEU A 895 -11.35 -40.01 17.91
C LEU A 895 -11.82 -38.59 18.26
N ILE A 896 -12.02 -38.34 19.57
CA ILE A 896 -12.44 -37.00 20.06
C ILE A 896 -11.31 -36.39 20.86
#